data_38729299695acd80531eed8c692c0fdf
#
_entry.id   38729299695acd80531eed8c692c0fdf
#
_cell.length_a   1.000
_cell.length_b   1.000
_cell.length_c   1.000
_cell.angle_alpha   90.00
_cell.angle_beta   90.00
_cell.angle_gamma   90.00
#
_symmetry.space_group_name_H-M   'P 1'
#
loop_
_entity.id
_entity.type
_entity.pdbx_description
1 polymer ?
#
loop_
_entity_poly.entity_id
_entity_poly.type
_entity_poly.pdbx_seq_one_letter_code
_entity_poly.pdbx_strand_id
1 'polypeptide(L)'
;MAEDTTQVLSLLHKADSTLATSTDTLTPQTKNIDSTRRNVKLNLDSLSHTITRDTTIAVSNARALADSTPKDTLRRKTGIESPVDYTAKDSLVYDATTGFAHLYGDAKVHYQNMDLTADYITLNMDSTIVHAQGVPDSTGRSFKGTPVYKQGSENYESQRMSFNFKSKKGFIENVKTTQGDGFLRSVNSKRSNDGYFYLEDAQYTTCDADHPHFYLQLTRAKVSPGKETFFGPAYLVVADVPLPLAIPYGFFPFNKKYSSGIIMPTYGDETSRGFYLRDGGYYFALSDKMDLKLLGELYTKGSWGLSAESNYAQRYRYRGNVFVSYLTTITGEKNLPDYNKTTSLKVQWSHSSDAKANPNTSFTARVNYASQNYERSNLTSLYTPLAYTQSTRASSVSFTHNIPSLGISLSGSSNITQNMRDSSLAITLPDLSINVNRFYPFRRKKAVGKERWYEKISLSYTGQFTNSINTKEDKLFHTPLLKWRNGMQHRVPIDATFQVFKYINLSPSISFSGRTYLSRERLSWDNNLQAERRDTTYGFYNLYDWNASMSFNTTLYGFYKPWSKLFGTRIQTIRHVFKPNVSFSYAPDFTTRNYGYVTNYVYTDRTGKVTTKEYSPYASGVFSYPSGKRQGSINMSVSNNVEMKIKSDADTSGFRKISIIDELSASMSYNLATDYQPWSPLSTNIRLRFSPSYTFSMAARFETYAYEFDKDGHVIVGNTTEWSHGRFGRFQGMSQNLSYTLDNKKMATFFGLLAGRGWDKVWENFVGKKKEEEKRTNNDDNDLDDDKEDANVDPMLRKNKSKKDEKKVAADVDKNGYMAFSLPWSLSFSYGLTMSEDRNKPINTRNMRYPYSFTQTLNMSGNITLAKGWNINFSSGYDFNYKRISMTTASLSRDLHCFEMTCSIVLLPYSSFNFSFRARAAELADALKYEKRSSYSSNIEWY
;
A
#
# COMPACT_ATOMS: atom_id res chain seq x y z
N MET A 1 -26.84 -43.40 4.94
CA MET A 1 -26.62 -42.14 4.24
C MET A 1 -25.29 -42.22 3.51
N ALA A 2 -25.30 -43.07 2.49
CA ALA A 2 -24.17 -43.30 1.60
C ALA A 2 -24.75 -43.59 0.22
N GLU A 3 -25.28 -42.55 -0.41
CA GLU A 3 -25.73 -42.54 -1.80
C GLU A 3 -25.94 -41.09 -2.19
N ASP A 4 -24.85 -40.42 -2.64
CA ASP A 4 -24.96 -39.17 -3.44
C ASP A 4 -23.56 -38.60 -3.90
N THR A 5 -22.55 -39.52 -3.99
CA THR A 5 -21.23 -39.07 -4.50
C THR A 5 -20.94 -39.63 -5.91
N THR A 6 -21.89 -40.33 -6.52
CA THR A 6 -21.69 -40.96 -7.83
C THR A 6 -22.29 -40.18 -9.01
N GLN A 7 -23.02 -39.11 -8.76
CA GLN A 7 -23.62 -38.32 -9.87
C GLN A 7 -22.79 -37.12 -10.35
N VAL A 8 -21.77 -36.73 -9.62
CA VAL A 8 -20.91 -35.59 -10.05
C VAL A 8 -19.76 -36.03 -10.95
N LEU A 9 -19.40 -37.30 -10.91
CA LEU A 9 -18.36 -37.85 -11.81
C LEU A 9 -18.88 -38.30 -13.19
N SER A 10 -20.20 -38.41 -13.37
CA SER A 10 -20.77 -38.83 -14.66
C SER A 10 -21.05 -37.64 -15.62
N LEU A 11 -20.98 -36.41 -15.13
CA LEU A 11 -21.16 -35.22 -15.98
C LEU A 11 -19.86 -34.64 -16.57
N LEU A 12 -18.72 -35.13 -16.13
CA LEU A 12 -17.41 -34.74 -16.71
C LEU A 12 -16.91 -35.73 -17.80
N HIS A 13 -17.64 -36.83 -18.03
CA HIS A 13 -17.27 -37.83 -19.04
C HIS A 13 -18.17 -37.84 -20.29
N LYS A 14 -19.03 -36.84 -20.47
CA LYS A 14 -19.95 -36.72 -21.60
C LYS A 14 -19.74 -35.53 -22.53
N ALA A 15 -18.58 -34.87 -22.41
CA ALA A 15 -18.19 -33.77 -23.30
C ALA A 15 -17.06 -34.10 -24.27
N ASP A 16 -16.70 -35.38 -24.43
CA ASP A 16 -15.58 -35.78 -25.29
C ASP A 16 -15.95 -36.97 -26.22
N SER A 17 -16.99 -36.80 -27.04
CA SER A 17 -17.19 -37.65 -28.20
C SER A 17 -18.25 -37.09 -29.15
N THR A 18 -17.89 -36.12 -29.96
CA THR A 18 -18.46 -35.86 -31.29
C THR A 18 -17.59 -34.82 -32.01
N LEU A 19 -16.62 -35.26 -32.73
CA LEU A 19 -16.11 -34.65 -33.97
C LEU A 19 -15.05 -35.56 -34.57
N ALA A 20 -15.52 -36.54 -35.30
CA ALA A 20 -14.67 -37.27 -36.22
C ALA A 20 -15.31 -37.13 -37.63
N THR A 21 -14.41 -36.90 -38.58
CA THR A 21 -14.49 -37.13 -40.02
C THR A 21 -15.23 -36.12 -40.90
N SER A 22 -14.46 -35.31 -41.58
CA SER A 22 -14.47 -35.31 -43.07
C SER A 22 -13.12 -34.71 -43.62
N THR A 23 -12.39 -35.63 -44.18
CA THR A 23 -11.28 -35.39 -45.12
C THR A 23 -11.86 -34.75 -46.38
N ASP A 24 -11.25 -33.65 -46.85
CA ASP A 24 -11.05 -33.45 -48.28
C ASP A 24 -9.83 -32.57 -48.53
N THR A 25 -8.92 -33.15 -49.30
CA THR A 25 -7.79 -32.69 -50.00
C THR A 25 -8.10 -31.52 -50.95
N LEU A 26 -7.21 -30.49 -50.95
CA LEU A 26 -6.76 -29.84 -52.17
C LEU A 26 -5.56 -28.91 -51.89
N THR A 27 -4.51 -29.19 -52.62
CA THR A 27 -3.20 -28.54 -52.72
C THR A 27 -3.26 -27.21 -53.52
N PRO A 28 -2.12 -26.52 -53.70
CA PRO A 28 -2.03 -25.07 -53.54
C PRO A 28 -2.04 -24.28 -54.86
N GLN A 29 -2.44 -23.03 -54.79
CA GLN A 29 -2.12 -22.06 -55.85
C GLN A 29 -1.47 -20.81 -55.30
N THR A 30 -0.21 -20.67 -55.71
CA THR A 30 0.56 -19.43 -55.75
C THR A 30 -0.15 -18.35 -56.56
N LYS A 31 -0.24 -17.17 -56.00
CA LYS A 31 -0.30 -15.93 -56.81
C LYS A 31 0.48 -14.82 -56.11
N ASN A 32 1.56 -14.44 -56.77
CA ASN A 32 2.25 -13.18 -56.71
C ASN A 32 1.29 -12.00 -56.87
N ILE A 33 1.42 -11.00 -56.00
CA ILE A 33 1.14 -9.61 -56.44
C ILE A 33 2.17 -8.70 -55.79
N ASP A 34 2.76 -7.95 -56.62
CA ASP A 34 3.78 -6.93 -56.63
C ASP A 34 3.59 -5.76 -55.65
N SER A 35 4.72 -5.33 -55.19
CA SER A 35 5.19 -3.95 -54.96
C SER A 35 4.20 -2.81 -54.76
N THR A 36 4.33 -2.14 -53.59
CA THR A 36 4.40 -0.67 -53.61
C THR A 36 5.29 -0.18 -52.44
N ARG A 37 6.52 0.15 -52.79
CA ARG A 37 7.40 1.05 -52.04
C ARG A 37 6.72 2.42 -51.93
N ARG A 38 6.56 2.92 -50.71
CA ARG A 38 6.46 4.37 -50.45
C ARG A 38 7.60 4.77 -49.55
N ASN A 39 8.53 5.44 -50.18
CA ASN A 39 9.58 6.23 -49.56
C ASN A 39 8.96 7.33 -48.68
N VAL A 40 9.33 7.38 -47.43
CA VAL A 40 9.24 8.61 -46.65
C VAL A 40 10.67 9.08 -46.41
N LYS A 41 11.06 10.13 -47.11
CA LYS A 41 12.22 10.97 -46.84
C LYS A 41 12.02 11.65 -45.51
N LEU A 42 12.90 11.44 -44.57
CA LEU A 42 13.09 12.33 -43.43
C LEU A 42 14.16 13.37 -43.81
N ASN A 43 13.70 14.61 -43.86
CA ASN A 43 14.55 15.78 -43.95
C ASN A 43 15.42 15.90 -42.70
N LEU A 44 16.71 15.86 -42.93
CA LEU A 44 17.74 16.39 -42.04
C LEU A 44 18.09 17.78 -42.58
N ASP A 45 17.64 18.81 -41.91
CA ASP A 45 18.25 20.12 -41.98
C ASP A 45 17.91 20.94 -40.72
N SER A 46 18.93 21.57 -40.29
CA SER A 46 19.04 22.62 -39.27
C SER A 46 19.39 22.22 -37.87
N LEU A 47 20.68 22.26 -37.51
CA LEU A 47 21.22 23.33 -36.68
C LEU A 47 22.72 23.18 -36.50
N SER A 48 23.43 23.91 -37.31
CA SER A 48 24.82 24.31 -37.11
C SER A 48 24.89 25.56 -36.23
N HIS A 49 25.93 25.62 -35.44
CA HIS A 49 26.60 26.74 -34.80
C HIS A 49 26.82 26.44 -33.32
N THR A 50 28.00 26.42 -32.73
CA THR A 50 29.17 27.29 -32.77
C THR A 50 30.34 26.55 -32.14
N ILE A 51 31.39 26.30 -32.73
CA ILE A 51 32.78 26.78 -32.84
C ILE A 51 33.29 27.63 -31.67
N THR A 52 34.36 27.18 -31.03
CA THR A 52 35.67 27.85 -30.92
C THR A 52 36.66 26.86 -30.29
N ARG A 53 37.70 26.45 -30.97
CA ARG A 53 39.08 26.97 -31.07
C ARG A 53 39.78 26.99 -29.71
N ASP A 54 40.89 26.31 -29.55
CA ASP A 54 42.26 26.61 -29.94
C ASP A 54 43.15 25.43 -29.56
N THR A 55 44.14 25.06 -30.13
CA THR A 55 45.26 25.39 -30.93
C THR A 55 46.31 24.27 -30.80
N THR A 56 46.69 23.70 -31.89
CA THR A 56 47.97 23.69 -32.59
C THR A 56 49.14 23.13 -31.81
N ILE A 57 50.03 22.32 -32.39
CA ILE A 57 51.11 22.41 -33.40
C ILE A 57 51.78 21.02 -33.41
N ALA A 58 52.34 20.34 -34.30
CA ALA A 58 52.96 20.54 -35.59
C ALA A 58 53.21 19.15 -36.26
N VAL A 59 52.91 18.87 -37.46
CA VAL A 59 53.57 18.99 -38.72
C VAL A 59 55.13 18.69 -38.61
N SER A 60 55.66 17.73 -39.26
CA SER A 60 55.85 17.71 -40.71
C SER A 60 56.77 16.54 -41.18
N ASN A 61 56.37 16.02 -42.29
CA ASN A 61 57.21 15.63 -43.38
C ASN A 61 58.54 14.83 -43.18
N ALA A 62 58.55 13.64 -43.74
CA ALA A 62 59.51 13.35 -44.76
C ALA A 62 59.06 12.18 -45.62
N ARG A 63 58.98 12.52 -46.90
CA ARG A 63 58.75 11.61 -48.03
C ARG A 63 60.10 11.14 -48.49
N ALA A 64 60.09 9.84 -48.88
CA ALA A 64 60.92 9.18 -49.84
C ALA A 64 62.40 8.92 -49.52
N LEU A 65 62.72 7.68 -49.42
CA LEU A 65 63.61 7.08 -50.42
C LEU A 65 63.50 5.55 -50.41
N ALA A 66 63.36 5.02 -51.59
CA ALA A 66 63.17 3.61 -51.85
C ALA A 66 64.54 2.86 -51.75
N ASP A 67 64.33 1.54 -51.59
CA ASP A 67 65.21 0.48 -52.01
C ASP A 67 66.44 0.09 -51.18
N SER A 68 66.20 -0.99 -50.52
CA SER A 68 67.05 -2.20 -50.61
C SER A 68 66.63 -3.22 -49.54
N THR A 69 66.13 -4.34 -49.95
CA THR A 69 66.07 -5.58 -49.19
C THR A 69 67.43 -6.01 -48.72
N PRO A 70 67.51 -6.59 -47.47
CA PRO A 70 67.81 -8.00 -47.43
C PRO A 70 66.85 -8.77 -46.49
N LYS A 71 66.63 -10.00 -46.97
CA LYS A 71 65.92 -11.10 -46.31
C LYS A 71 66.45 -11.48 -44.96
N ASP A 72 65.50 -12.06 -44.23
CA ASP A 72 65.66 -13.01 -43.13
C ASP A 72 66.12 -12.53 -41.81
N THR A 73 65.15 -12.22 -40.95
CA THR A 73 65.15 -12.71 -39.58
C THR A 73 63.77 -13.27 -39.25
N LEU A 74 63.75 -14.53 -38.99
CA LEU A 74 62.62 -15.31 -38.46
C LEU A 74 62.00 -14.56 -37.29
N ARG A 75 60.94 -13.80 -37.57
CA ARG A 75 60.00 -13.41 -36.50
C ARG A 75 59.43 -14.70 -35.92
N ARG A 76 59.98 -15.21 -34.84
CA ARG A 76 59.27 -16.15 -33.98
C ARG A 76 57.89 -15.56 -33.76
N LYS A 77 56.85 -16.24 -34.23
CA LYS A 77 55.47 -15.96 -33.85
C LYS A 77 55.43 -16.07 -32.37
N THR A 78 55.57 -14.96 -31.67
CA THR A 78 55.22 -14.88 -30.26
C THR A 78 53.76 -15.28 -30.18
N GLY A 79 53.45 -16.39 -29.54
CA GLY A 79 52.12 -17.00 -29.55
C GLY A 79 51.09 -16.23 -28.69
N ILE A 80 51.25 -14.91 -28.60
CA ILE A 80 50.39 -14.00 -27.83
C ILE A 80 49.63 -13.15 -28.85
N GLU A 81 48.29 -13.09 -28.68
CA GLU A 81 47.38 -12.43 -29.64
C GLU A 81 47.42 -10.88 -29.53
N SER A 82 47.90 -10.33 -28.42
CA SER A 82 47.95 -8.89 -28.13
C SER A 82 49.20 -8.54 -27.31
N PRO A 83 49.68 -7.30 -27.34
CA PRO A 83 50.77 -6.87 -26.46
C PRO A 83 50.37 -6.98 -24.98
N VAL A 84 51.34 -7.23 -24.13
CA VAL A 84 51.19 -7.23 -22.66
C VAL A 84 51.84 -5.96 -22.14
N ASP A 85 51.04 -5.06 -21.60
CA ASP A 85 51.48 -3.84 -20.96
C ASP A 85 51.72 -4.10 -19.47
N TYR A 86 52.85 -3.70 -18.95
CA TYR A 86 53.22 -3.89 -17.54
C TYR A 86 53.91 -2.67 -16.97
N THR A 87 53.61 -2.38 -15.72
CA THR A 87 54.15 -1.27 -14.96
C THR A 87 54.43 -1.69 -13.51
N ALA A 88 55.46 -1.12 -12.90
CA ALA A 88 55.76 -1.29 -11.49
C ALA A 88 56.11 0.07 -10.86
N LYS A 89 55.82 0.27 -9.61
CA LYS A 89 56.04 1.54 -8.94
C LYS A 89 57.47 1.63 -8.37
N ASP A 90 57.96 0.54 -7.80
CA ASP A 90 59.27 0.56 -7.12
C ASP A 90 60.41 0.18 -8.08
N SER A 91 60.40 -1.01 -8.66
CA SER A 91 61.43 -1.44 -9.62
C SER A 91 60.94 -2.49 -10.60
N LEU A 92 61.57 -2.51 -11.79
CA LEU A 92 61.41 -3.52 -12.81
C LEU A 92 62.77 -4.07 -13.13
N VAL A 93 62.94 -5.38 -12.95
CA VAL A 93 64.20 -6.08 -13.24
C VAL A 93 63.92 -7.12 -14.30
N TYR A 94 64.63 -7.02 -15.45
CA TYR A 94 64.52 -8.04 -16.47
C TYR A 94 65.87 -8.85 -16.54
N ASP A 95 65.68 -10.16 -16.28
CA ASP A 95 66.84 -11.09 -16.43
C ASP A 95 66.79 -11.71 -17.83
N ALA A 96 67.75 -11.24 -18.64
CA ALA A 96 67.84 -11.68 -20.05
C ALA A 96 68.31 -13.15 -20.20
N THR A 97 68.84 -13.75 -19.14
CA THR A 97 69.35 -15.13 -19.19
C THR A 97 68.26 -16.14 -18.97
N THR A 98 67.30 -15.78 -18.11
CA THR A 98 66.18 -16.65 -17.74
C THR A 98 64.86 -16.21 -18.38
N GLY A 99 64.82 -15.05 -19.07
CA GLY A 99 63.62 -14.51 -19.70
C GLY A 99 62.53 -14.02 -18.70
N PHE A 100 62.89 -13.80 -17.41
CA PHE A 100 61.95 -13.32 -16.42
C PHE A 100 61.99 -11.82 -16.25
N ALA A 101 60.84 -11.18 -16.25
CA ALA A 101 60.66 -9.81 -15.74
C ALA A 101 60.07 -9.83 -14.33
N HIS A 102 60.72 -9.19 -13.38
CA HIS A 102 60.33 -9.05 -11.99
C HIS A 102 59.84 -7.62 -11.77
N LEU A 103 58.57 -7.49 -11.33
CA LEU A 103 57.95 -6.20 -11.06
C LEU A 103 57.66 -6.11 -9.55
N TYR A 104 58.13 -5.04 -8.92
CA TYR A 104 58.03 -4.81 -7.47
C TYR A 104 57.27 -3.52 -7.19
N GLY A 105 56.38 -3.59 -6.18
CA GLY A 105 55.62 -2.46 -5.66
C GLY A 105 54.43 -2.06 -6.59
N ASP A 106 53.20 -2.24 -6.14
CA ASP A 106 51.97 -1.90 -6.91
C ASP A 106 52.07 -2.27 -8.40
N ALA A 107 52.63 -3.45 -8.69
CA ALA A 107 52.83 -3.93 -10.05
C ALA A 107 51.49 -4.17 -10.76
N LYS A 108 51.41 -3.80 -12.04
CA LYS A 108 50.23 -3.95 -12.88
C LYS A 108 50.63 -4.59 -14.20
N VAL A 109 49.81 -5.54 -14.62
CA VAL A 109 49.92 -6.20 -15.96
C VAL A 109 48.55 -6.13 -16.62
N HIS A 110 48.53 -5.53 -17.80
CA HIS A 110 47.33 -5.40 -18.63
C HIS A 110 47.45 -6.26 -19.88
N TYR A 111 46.46 -7.11 -20.14
CA TYR A 111 46.41 -7.93 -21.32
C TYR A 111 44.97 -8.04 -21.84
N GLN A 112 44.68 -7.49 -23.03
CA GLN A 112 43.34 -7.43 -23.61
C GLN A 112 42.34 -6.73 -22.67
N ASN A 113 41.39 -7.45 -22.06
CA ASN A 113 40.40 -6.97 -21.10
C ASN A 113 40.69 -7.45 -19.67
N MET A 114 41.90 -7.85 -19.39
CA MET A 114 42.33 -8.39 -18.10
C MET A 114 43.36 -7.46 -17.46
N ASP A 115 43.12 -7.10 -16.22
CA ASP A 115 44.00 -6.34 -15.39
C ASP A 115 44.43 -7.17 -14.19
N LEU A 116 45.70 -7.33 -13.97
CA LEU A 116 46.29 -7.98 -12.81
C LEU A 116 47.16 -6.98 -12.05
N THR A 117 46.86 -6.81 -10.76
CA THR A 117 47.63 -5.95 -9.87
C THR A 117 48.11 -6.73 -8.64
N ALA A 118 49.35 -6.57 -8.23
CA ALA A 118 49.89 -7.18 -7.01
C ALA A 118 51.18 -6.41 -6.57
N ASP A 119 51.63 -6.63 -5.36
CA ASP A 119 52.91 -6.06 -4.90
C ASP A 119 54.13 -6.70 -5.60
N TYR A 120 54.03 -7.97 -5.95
CA TYR A 120 55.10 -8.66 -6.68
C TYR A 120 54.52 -9.49 -7.83
N ILE A 121 55.00 -9.21 -9.02
CA ILE A 121 54.59 -9.96 -10.23
C ILE A 121 55.90 -10.41 -10.96
N THR A 122 55.91 -11.69 -11.34
CA THR A 122 56.94 -12.21 -12.28
C THR A 122 56.31 -12.60 -13.58
N LEU A 123 56.90 -12.16 -14.66
CA LEU A 123 56.43 -12.46 -16.00
C LEU A 123 57.54 -13.18 -16.77
N ASN A 124 57.30 -14.40 -17.21
CA ASN A 124 58.19 -15.12 -18.07
C ASN A 124 57.76 -14.92 -19.54
N MET A 125 58.61 -14.29 -20.31
CA MET A 125 58.30 -13.91 -21.70
C MET A 125 58.30 -15.13 -22.63
N ASP A 126 59.11 -16.13 -22.38
CA ASP A 126 59.23 -17.33 -23.21
C ASP A 126 58.07 -18.32 -22.99
N SER A 127 57.72 -18.60 -21.76
CA SER A 127 56.64 -19.48 -21.40
C SER A 127 55.28 -18.79 -21.40
N THR A 128 55.22 -17.46 -21.50
CA THR A 128 54.01 -16.62 -21.47
C THR A 128 53.20 -16.77 -20.20
N ILE A 129 53.89 -17.01 -19.07
CA ILE A 129 53.28 -17.22 -17.78
C ILE A 129 53.58 -16.02 -16.89
N VAL A 130 52.54 -15.52 -16.22
CA VAL A 130 52.62 -14.54 -15.17
C VAL A 130 52.31 -15.19 -13.81
N HIS A 131 53.15 -14.89 -12.79
CA HIS A 131 52.87 -15.24 -11.41
C HIS A 131 52.76 -13.97 -10.61
N ALA A 132 51.74 -13.87 -9.76
CA ALA A 132 51.52 -12.75 -8.88
C ALA A 132 51.31 -13.25 -7.45
N GLN A 133 51.91 -12.53 -6.50
CA GLN A 133 51.75 -12.84 -5.06
C GLN A 133 51.84 -11.56 -4.24
N GLY A 134 51.19 -11.60 -3.06
CA GLY A 134 51.35 -10.56 -2.06
C GLY A 134 52.65 -10.75 -1.25
N VAL A 135 53.13 -9.67 -0.66
CA VAL A 135 54.29 -9.69 0.21
C VAL A 135 53.85 -9.84 1.67
N PRO A 136 54.47 -10.75 2.47
CA PRO A 136 54.10 -10.88 3.87
C PRO A 136 54.30 -9.55 4.63
N ASP A 137 53.37 -9.19 5.51
CA ASP A 137 53.49 -8.06 6.39
C ASP A 137 54.60 -8.29 7.44
N SER A 138 55.05 -7.23 8.06
CA SER A 138 56.15 -7.24 9.11
C SER A 138 55.82 -8.20 10.25
N THR A 139 54.58 -8.56 10.48
CA THR A 139 54.13 -9.53 11.50
C THR A 139 54.08 -10.97 10.99
N GLY A 140 54.23 -11.22 9.69
CA GLY A 140 54.09 -12.53 9.03
C GLY A 140 52.70 -13.15 9.08
N ARG A 141 51.72 -12.47 9.61
CA ARG A 141 50.33 -12.96 9.78
C ARG A 141 49.37 -12.56 8.65
N SER A 142 49.69 -11.55 7.89
CA SER A 142 48.91 -11.06 6.79
C SER A 142 49.76 -10.79 5.54
N PHE A 143 49.18 -10.76 4.37
CA PHE A 143 49.84 -10.42 3.11
C PHE A 143 49.38 -9.03 2.66
N LYS A 144 50.32 -8.21 2.26
CA LYS A 144 50.05 -6.88 1.69
C LYS A 144 50.18 -6.94 0.19
N GLY A 145 49.34 -6.11 -0.51
CA GLY A 145 49.36 -6.05 -1.96
C GLY A 145 49.02 -7.38 -2.66
N THR A 146 48.09 -8.10 -2.11
CA THR A 146 47.56 -9.37 -2.66
C THR A 146 47.07 -9.23 -4.10
N PRO A 147 47.31 -10.23 -4.96
CA PRO A 147 46.89 -10.19 -6.36
C PRO A 147 45.42 -9.94 -6.51
N VAL A 148 45.09 -8.94 -7.33
CA VAL A 148 43.70 -8.64 -7.75
C VAL A 148 43.63 -8.75 -9.28
N TYR A 149 42.86 -9.72 -9.72
CA TYR A 149 42.59 -9.96 -11.13
C TYR A 149 41.22 -9.43 -11.49
N LYS A 150 41.13 -8.56 -12.48
CA LYS A 150 39.89 -7.98 -12.99
C LYS A 150 39.68 -8.41 -14.44
N GLN A 151 38.44 -8.83 -14.74
CA GLN A 151 38.01 -9.13 -16.11
C GLN A 151 36.59 -8.62 -16.30
N GLY A 152 36.44 -7.52 -17.04
CA GLY A 152 35.13 -6.88 -17.20
C GLY A 152 34.57 -6.35 -15.86
N SER A 153 33.43 -6.84 -15.44
CA SER A 153 32.79 -6.45 -14.15
C SER A 153 33.21 -7.30 -12.95
N GLU A 154 34.05 -8.31 -13.16
CA GLU A 154 34.39 -9.30 -12.14
C GLU A 154 35.73 -8.99 -11.50
N ASN A 155 35.84 -9.24 -10.21
CA ASN A 155 37.01 -8.99 -9.40
C ASN A 155 37.35 -10.25 -8.60
N TYR A 156 38.61 -10.72 -8.75
CA TYR A 156 39.12 -11.90 -8.02
C TYR A 156 40.29 -11.46 -7.18
N GLU A 157 40.16 -11.52 -5.89
CA GLU A 157 41.23 -11.31 -4.93
C GLU A 157 41.81 -12.65 -4.52
N SER A 158 43.12 -12.79 -4.47
CA SER A 158 43.78 -14.05 -4.17
C SER A 158 45.08 -13.84 -3.41
N GLN A 159 45.59 -14.89 -2.80
CA GLN A 159 46.87 -14.88 -2.14
C GLN A 159 48.02 -15.08 -3.13
N ARG A 160 47.84 -16.00 -4.08
CA ARG A 160 48.75 -16.26 -5.21
C ARG A 160 47.94 -16.56 -6.46
N MET A 161 48.48 -16.14 -7.59
CA MET A 161 47.90 -16.36 -8.89
C MET A 161 48.95 -16.67 -9.93
N SER A 162 48.67 -17.65 -10.79
CA SER A 162 49.46 -17.99 -11.96
C SER A 162 48.56 -18.03 -13.17
N PHE A 163 48.95 -17.38 -14.24
CA PHE A 163 48.15 -17.35 -15.47
C PHE A 163 49.02 -17.46 -16.69
N ASN A 164 48.61 -18.28 -17.67
CA ASN A 164 49.31 -18.44 -18.95
C ASN A 164 48.52 -17.75 -20.06
N PHE A 165 49.06 -16.72 -20.66
CA PHE A 165 48.42 -15.88 -21.68
C PHE A 165 48.12 -16.67 -22.99
N LYS A 166 48.95 -17.67 -23.34
CA LYS A 166 48.79 -18.47 -24.56
C LYS A 166 47.68 -19.52 -24.38
N SER A 167 47.71 -20.28 -23.32
CA SER A 167 46.71 -21.33 -23.05
C SER A 167 45.44 -20.82 -22.38
N LYS A 168 45.42 -19.54 -21.90
CA LYS A 168 44.34 -18.93 -21.17
C LYS A 168 43.94 -19.70 -19.88
N LYS A 169 44.83 -20.58 -19.38
CA LYS A 169 44.67 -21.35 -18.17
C LYS A 169 45.31 -20.61 -16.99
N GLY A 170 44.67 -20.74 -15.82
CA GLY A 170 45.18 -20.12 -14.60
C GLY A 170 44.98 -21.03 -13.38
N PHE A 171 45.80 -20.79 -12.36
CA PHE A 171 45.70 -21.38 -11.05
C PHE A 171 45.71 -20.28 -10.01
N ILE A 172 44.80 -20.32 -9.06
CA ILE A 172 44.59 -19.26 -8.08
C ILE A 172 44.43 -19.92 -6.71
N GLU A 173 45.24 -19.48 -5.75
CA GLU A 173 45.15 -19.94 -4.36
C GLU A 173 44.46 -18.93 -3.49
N ASN A 174 43.58 -19.41 -2.60
CA ASN A 174 42.78 -18.61 -1.66
C ASN A 174 42.04 -17.46 -2.34
N VAL A 175 41.23 -17.81 -3.34
CA VAL A 175 40.45 -16.82 -4.09
C VAL A 175 39.22 -16.38 -3.31
N LYS A 176 38.96 -15.05 -3.36
CA LYS A 176 37.71 -14.41 -2.93
C LYS A 176 37.15 -13.62 -4.12
N THR A 177 35.91 -13.93 -4.49
CA THR A 177 35.24 -13.25 -5.58
C THR A 177 33.80 -12.96 -5.25
N THR A 178 33.25 -11.87 -5.76
CA THR A 178 31.84 -11.56 -5.63
C THR A 178 31.09 -12.12 -6.80
N GLN A 179 30.10 -12.95 -6.55
CA GLN A 179 29.24 -13.58 -7.57
C GLN A 179 27.76 -13.35 -7.23
N GLY A 180 27.06 -12.58 -8.06
CA GLY A 180 25.71 -12.15 -7.75
C GLY A 180 25.67 -11.24 -6.51
N ASP A 181 24.82 -11.61 -5.53
CA ASP A 181 24.71 -10.92 -4.25
C ASP A 181 25.55 -11.60 -3.14
N GLY A 182 26.33 -12.64 -3.50
CA GLY A 182 27.15 -13.40 -2.55
C GLY A 182 28.63 -13.36 -2.85
N PHE A 183 29.39 -13.95 -1.93
CA PHE A 183 30.85 -14.11 -1.98
C PHE A 183 31.18 -15.60 -2.12
N LEU A 184 32.05 -15.87 -3.05
CA LEU A 184 32.58 -17.20 -3.27
C LEU A 184 34.07 -17.20 -2.89
N ARG A 185 34.44 -18.10 -2.00
CA ARG A 185 35.82 -18.31 -1.56
C ARG A 185 36.23 -19.74 -1.89
N SER A 186 37.50 -19.95 -2.24
CA SER A 186 38.01 -21.29 -2.48
C SER A 186 39.48 -21.36 -2.17
N VAL A 187 39.91 -22.49 -1.63
CA VAL A 187 41.33 -22.71 -1.34
C VAL A 187 42.09 -22.89 -2.65
N ASN A 188 41.62 -23.73 -3.53
CA ASN A 188 42.21 -23.98 -4.83
C ASN A 188 41.24 -23.69 -5.97
N SER A 189 41.69 -22.93 -6.95
CA SER A 189 40.87 -22.58 -8.13
C SER A 189 41.69 -22.76 -9.39
N LYS A 190 41.11 -23.43 -10.38
CA LYS A 190 41.71 -23.67 -11.69
C LYS A 190 40.84 -23.07 -12.78
N ARG A 191 41.40 -22.11 -13.54
CA ARG A 191 40.72 -21.56 -14.70
C ARG A 191 41.04 -22.41 -15.93
N SER A 192 39.99 -22.81 -16.67
CA SER A 192 40.12 -23.51 -17.96
C SER A 192 40.22 -22.51 -19.11
N ASN A 193 40.68 -22.97 -20.28
CA ASN A 193 40.70 -22.19 -21.52
C ASN A 193 39.30 -21.72 -21.97
N ASP A 194 38.26 -22.45 -21.61
CA ASP A 194 36.86 -22.13 -21.93
C ASP A 194 36.25 -21.04 -20.98
N GLY A 195 37.09 -20.52 -20.08
CA GLY A 195 36.67 -19.49 -19.10
C GLY A 195 35.96 -19.99 -17.87
N TYR A 196 35.75 -21.28 -17.72
CA TYR A 196 35.20 -21.86 -16.48
C TYR A 196 36.25 -21.92 -15.36
N PHE A 197 35.78 -21.71 -14.13
CA PHE A 197 36.60 -21.94 -12.94
C PHE A 197 36.18 -23.25 -12.28
N TYR A 198 37.11 -24.11 -11.96
CA TYR A 198 36.94 -25.29 -11.15
C TYR A 198 37.52 -25.02 -9.78
N LEU A 199 36.64 -25.14 -8.76
CA LEU A 199 36.92 -24.82 -7.37
C LEU A 199 36.91 -26.09 -6.54
N GLU A 200 37.83 -26.17 -5.59
CA GLU A 200 37.92 -27.23 -4.61
C GLU A 200 37.81 -26.56 -3.22
N ASP A 201 37.06 -27.17 -2.32
CA ASP A 201 36.78 -26.64 -0.98
C ASP A 201 36.31 -25.19 -1.00
N ALA A 202 35.24 -24.95 -1.76
CA ALA A 202 34.71 -23.63 -1.91
C ALA A 202 33.63 -23.33 -0.87
N GLN A 203 33.56 -22.08 -0.46
CA GLN A 203 32.58 -21.53 0.46
C GLN A 203 31.74 -20.47 -0.24
N TYR A 204 30.44 -20.67 -0.29
CA TYR A 204 29.50 -19.67 -0.77
C TYR A 204 28.77 -19.03 0.39
N THR A 205 28.80 -17.73 0.52
CA THR A 205 28.17 -16.98 1.59
C THR A 205 27.67 -15.62 1.06
N THR A 206 26.64 -15.09 1.69
CA THR A 206 26.17 -13.71 1.47
C THR A 206 26.61 -12.79 2.60
N CYS A 207 27.46 -13.29 3.51
CA CYS A 207 28.09 -12.51 4.56
C CYS A 207 29.36 -11.86 4.03
N ASP A 208 29.47 -10.52 4.17
CA ASP A 208 30.64 -9.76 3.76
C ASP A 208 31.77 -9.71 4.81
N ALA A 209 31.56 -10.30 5.98
CA ALA A 209 32.56 -10.40 7.01
C ALA A 209 33.76 -11.24 6.55
N ASP A 210 34.96 -10.91 7.03
CA ASP A 210 36.18 -11.69 6.71
C ASP A 210 36.09 -13.12 7.21
N HIS A 211 35.41 -13.34 8.33
CA HIS A 211 34.97 -14.65 8.81
C HIS A 211 33.44 -14.71 8.70
N PRO A 212 32.88 -15.43 7.72
CA PRO A 212 31.45 -15.41 7.49
C PRO A 212 30.73 -16.17 8.59
N HIS A 213 29.61 -15.61 9.08
CA HIS A 213 28.77 -16.22 10.11
C HIS A 213 28.07 -17.52 9.65
N PHE A 214 27.92 -17.68 8.35
CA PHE A 214 27.40 -18.88 7.72
C PHE A 214 27.93 -19.00 6.31
N TYR A 215 28.05 -20.21 5.83
CA TYR A 215 28.44 -20.52 4.45
C TYR A 215 27.96 -21.91 4.05
N LEU A 216 27.73 -22.07 2.76
CA LEU A 216 27.56 -23.38 2.15
C LEU A 216 28.95 -23.89 1.74
N GLN A 217 29.41 -24.94 2.41
CA GLN A 217 30.68 -25.61 2.07
C GLN A 217 30.43 -26.48 0.84
N LEU A 218 31.12 -26.20 -0.25
CA LEU A 218 31.05 -26.90 -1.53
C LEU A 218 32.32 -27.73 -1.66
N THR A 219 32.21 -29.05 -1.75
CA THR A 219 33.38 -29.90 -1.96
C THR A 219 34.03 -29.64 -3.30
N ARG A 220 33.23 -29.52 -4.34
CA ARG A 220 33.67 -29.17 -5.69
C ARG A 220 32.65 -28.30 -6.37
N ALA A 221 33.11 -27.27 -7.11
CA ALA A 221 32.23 -26.41 -7.88
C ALA A 221 32.82 -26.09 -9.24
N LYS A 222 31.96 -25.92 -10.23
CA LYS A 222 32.23 -25.41 -11.57
C LYS A 222 31.50 -24.11 -11.75
N VAL A 223 32.24 -23.01 -11.87
CA VAL A 223 31.69 -21.67 -11.95
C VAL A 223 31.78 -21.16 -13.40
N SER A 224 30.65 -20.71 -13.93
CA SER A 224 30.59 -19.91 -15.14
C SER A 224 30.40 -18.45 -14.71
N PRO A 225 31.42 -17.60 -14.81
CA PRO A 225 31.40 -16.23 -14.32
C PRO A 225 30.19 -15.45 -14.83
N GLY A 226 29.48 -14.79 -13.90
CA GLY A 226 28.31 -13.98 -14.24
C GLY A 226 27.07 -14.75 -14.72
N LYS A 227 27.13 -16.09 -14.78
CA LYS A 227 26.00 -16.92 -15.23
C LYS A 227 25.51 -17.85 -14.12
N GLU A 228 26.30 -18.86 -13.76
CA GLU A 228 25.85 -19.92 -12.85
C GLU A 228 27.02 -20.68 -12.22
N THR A 229 26.79 -21.31 -11.10
CA THR A 229 27.70 -22.23 -10.44
C THR A 229 27.02 -23.58 -10.26
N PHE A 230 27.63 -24.64 -10.80
CA PHE A 230 27.27 -26.03 -10.49
C PHE A 230 28.17 -26.52 -9.36
N PHE A 231 27.60 -27.21 -8.40
CA PHE A 231 28.36 -27.77 -7.29
C PHE A 231 27.98 -29.23 -7.00
N GLY A 232 28.98 -29.96 -6.53
CA GLY A 232 28.82 -31.33 -6.01
C GLY A 232 28.28 -31.34 -4.60
N PRO A 233 28.60 -32.33 -3.80
CA PRO A 233 28.11 -32.39 -2.42
C PRO A 233 28.42 -31.12 -1.65
N ALA A 234 27.40 -30.58 -1.00
CA ALA A 234 27.50 -29.38 -0.23
C ALA A 234 26.77 -29.53 1.10
N TYR A 235 27.26 -28.88 2.14
CA TYR A 235 26.60 -28.81 3.44
C TYR A 235 26.67 -27.43 4.03
N LEU A 236 25.68 -27.09 4.83
CA LEU A 236 25.57 -25.80 5.46
C LEU A 236 26.35 -25.73 6.76
N VAL A 237 27.16 -24.71 6.94
CA VAL A 237 27.89 -24.38 8.15
C VAL A 237 27.39 -23.08 8.72
N VAL A 238 27.07 -23.04 10.02
CA VAL A 238 26.62 -21.84 10.74
C VAL A 238 27.45 -21.69 12.00
N ALA A 239 28.11 -20.55 12.17
CA ALA A 239 29.04 -20.28 13.26
C ALA A 239 30.04 -21.43 13.45
N ASP A 240 30.63 -21.90 12.34
CA ASP A 240 31.60 -23.01 12.22
C ASP A 240 31.08 -24.40 12.63
N VAL A 241 29.77 -24.52 12.90
CA VAL A 241 29.16 -25.82 13.19
C VAL A 241 28.50 -26.33 11.90
N PRO A 242 28.95 -27.48 11.36
CA PRO A 242 28.28 -28.10 10.21
C PRO A 242 26.91 -28.65 10.61
N LEU A 243 25.90 -28.22 9.88
CA LEU A 243 24.53 -28.71 10.06
C LEU A 243 24.29 -30.00 9.26
N PRO A 244 23.41 -30.91 9.73
CA PRO A 244 23.10 -32.15 9.05
C PRO A 244 22.24 -31.99 7.80
N LEU A 245 22.40 -30.88 7.12
CA LEU A 245 21.71 -30.53 5.87
C LEU A 245 22.72 -30.63 4.73
N ALA A 246 22.72 -31.71 4.01
CA ALA A 246 23.59 -31.95 2.86
C ALA A 246 22.79 -32.02 1.56
N ILE A 247 23.32 -31.37 0.52
CA ILE A 247 22.74 -31.37 -0.82
C ILE A 247 23.74 -32.12 -1.73
N PRO A 248 23.35 -33.25 -2.37
CA PRO A 248 24.29 -34.03 -3.18
C PRO A 248 24.75 -33.29 -4.45
N TYR A 249 23.85 -32.54 -5.09
CA TYR A 249 24.11 -31.70 -6.26
C TYR A 249 23.25 -30.47 -6.26
N GLY A 250 23.75 -29.36 -6.80
CA GLY A 250 22.97 -28.15 -6.96
C GLY A 250 23.58 -27.18 -7.95
N PHE A 251 22.87 -26.09 -8.20
CA PHE A 251 23.38 -24.97 -8.97
C PHE A 251 22.81 -23.65 -8.47
N PHE A 252 23.60 -22.58 -8.58
CA PHE A 252 23.16 -21.22 -8.32
C PHE A 252 23.22 -20.41 -9.61
N PRO A 253 22.15 -19.83 -10.08
CA PRO A 253 22.21 -18.85 -11.16
C PRO A 253 22.61 -17.48 -10.58
N PHE A 254 23.62 -16.84 -11.16
CA PHE A 254 24.02 -15.47 -10.80
C PHE A 254 23.30 -14.39 -11.62
N ASN A 255 22.42 -14.79 -12.51
CA ASN A 255 21.66 -13.89 -13.33
C ASN A 255 20.66 -13.09 -12.47
N LYS A 256 20.67 -11.77 -12.64
CA LYS A 256 19.65 -10.85 -12.11
C LYS A 256 18.24 -11.10 -12.72
N LYS A 257 18.10 -12.00 -13.65
CA LYS A 257 16.82 -12.49 -14.16
C LYS A 257 16.31 -13.55 -13.19
N TYR A 258 15.09 -13.36 -12.70
CA TYR A 258 14.48 -14.37 -11.85
C TYR A 258 14.32 -15.68 -12.63
N SER A 259 14.56 -16.76 -11.93
CA SER A 259 14.56 -18.12 -12.48
C SER A 259 13.65 -19.03 -11.64
N SER A 260 13.16 -20.10 -12.27
CA SER A 260 12.42 -21.13 -11.55
C SER A 260 13.32 -21.88 -10.56
N GLY A 261 12.74 -22.33 -9.45
CA GLY A 261 13.50 -23.03 -8.41
C GLY A 261 12.63 -23.57 -7.28
N ILE A 262 13.26 -24.35 -6.40
CA ILE A 262 12.64 -24.94 -5.23
C ILE A 262 12.54 -23.87 -4.13
N ILE A 263 11.39 -23.78 -3.49
CA ILE A 263 11.17 -23.02 -2.27
C ILE A 263 11.32 -23.96 -1.09
N MET A 264 12.27 -23.69 -0.22
CA MET A 264 12.53 -24.52 0.95
C MET A 264 11.42 -24.36 1.98
N PRO A 265 10.90 -25.46 2.56
CA PRO A 265 9.87 -25.38 3.57
C PRO A 265 10.39 -24.80 4.87
N THR A 266 9.54 -24.08 5.59
CA THR A 266 9.75 -23.75 6.99
C THR A 266 9.33 -24.91 7.86
N TYR A 267 10.10 -25.21 8.88
CA TYR A 267 9.84 -26.28 9.83
C TYR A 267 9.58 -25.72 11.23
N GLY A 268 8.84 -26.46 12.01
CA GLY A 268 8.52 -26.09 13.39
C GLY A 268 7.58 -27.09 14.02
N ASP A 269 7.10 -26.77 15.20
CA ASP A 269 6.16 -27.58 15.94
C ASP A 269 4.93 -26.79 16.37
N GLU A 270 3.81 -27.46 16.45
CA GLU A 270 2.54 -26.95 16.96
C GLU A 270 1.86 -28.02 17.81
N THR A 271 1.41 -27.64 18.98
CA THR A 271 0.83 -28.59 19.97
C THR A 271 -0.40 -29.32 19.43
N SER A 272 -1.25 -28.65 18.65
CA SER A 272 -2.51 -29.23 18.14
C SER A 272 -2.31 -30.15 16.95
N ARG A 273 -1.35 -29.86 16.06
CA ARG A 273 -1.14 -30.57 14.77
C ARG A 273 0.21 -31.29 14.66
N GLY A 274 1.10 -31.13 15.63
CA GLY A 274 2.42 -31.75 15.67
C GLY A 274 3.48 -30.98 14.89
N PHE A 275 4.56 -31.65 14.51
CA PHE A 275 5.61 -31.07 13.67
C PHE A 275 5.09 -30.76 12.29
N TYR A 276 5.58 -29.66 11.70
CA TYR A 276 5.16 -29.24 10.37
C TYR A 276 6.33 -28.88 9.45
N LEU A 277 6.08 -29.08 8.16
CA LEU A 277 6.81 -28.51 7.06
C LEU A 277 5.81 -27.64 6.27
N ARG A 278 6.05 -26.33 6.17
CA ARG A 278 5.12 -25.38 5.56
C ARG A 278 5.80 -24.50 4.53
N ASP A 279 4.98 -23.98 3.62
CA ASP A 279 5.38 -23.00 2.61
C ASP A 279 6.52 -23.49 1.71
N GLY A 280 6.75 -24.82 1.66
CA GLY A 280 7.69 -25.46 0.74
C GLY A 280 7.04 -25.74 -0.59
N GLY A 281 7.84 -25.70 -1.68
CA GLY A 281 7.27 -25.97 -2.99
C GLY A 281 8.16 -25.59 -4.15
N TYR A 282 7.55 -25.08 -5.22
CA TYR A 282 8.28 -24.72 -6.42
C TYR A 282 7.81 -23.37 -6.99
N TYR A 283 8.76 -22.54 -7.32
CA TYR A 283 8.56 -21.28 -8.00
C TYR A 283 8.78 -21.45 -9.51
N PHE A 284 7.78 -21.08 -10.31
CA PHE A 284 7.83 -21.07 -11.76
C PHE A 284 7.98 -19.65 -12.26
N ALA A 285 9.10 -19.33 -12.85
CA ALA A 285 9.31 -18.09 -13.59
C ALA A 285 8.73 -18.25 -15.00
N LEU A 286 7.41 -18.10 -15.16
CA LEU A 286 6.73 -18.39 -16.42
C LEU A 286 7.10 -17.39 -17.52
N SER A 287 7.25 -16.12 -17.16
CA SER A 287 7.64 -15.05 -18.09
C SER A 287 8.07 -13.80 -17.33
N ASP A 288 8.62 -12.82 -18.02
CA ASP A 288 8.94 -11.50 -17.46
C ASP A 288 7.71 -10.74 -16.91
N LYS A 289 6.50 -11.24 -17.16
CA LYS A 289 5.23 -10.61 -16.79
C LYS A 289 4.40 -11.42 -15.80
N MET A 290 4.74 -12.66 -15.54
CA MET A 290 3.93 -13.57 -14.74
C MET A 290 4.79 -14.63 -14.07
N ASP A 291 4.54 -14.89 -12.80
CA ASP A 291 5.11 -15.96 -12.01
C ASP A 291 4.03 -16.90 -11.45
N LEU A 292 4.45 -18.02 -10.93
CA LEU A 292 3.58 -18.96 -10.20
C LEU A 292 4.38 -19.64 -9.11
N LYS A 293 3.87 -19.59 -7.87
CA LYS A 293 4.36 -20.38 -6.73
C LYS A 293 3.34 -21.46 -6.41
N LEU A 294 3.78 -22.68 -6.34
CA LEU A 294 3.00 -23.78 -5.79
C LEU A 294 3.63 -24.18 -4.46
N LEU A 295 2.88 -24.05 -3.37
CA LEU A 295 3.34 -24.28 -2.02
C LEU A 295 2.51 -25.35 -1.36
N GLY A 296 3.18 -26.18 -0.56
CA GLY A 296 2.55 -27.23 0.23
C GLY A 296 2.83 -27.08 1.71
N GLU A 297 1.95 -27.61 2.53
CA GLU A 297 2.15 -27.74 3.96
C GLU A 297 1.69 -29.11 4.45
N LEU A 298 2.46 -29.69 5.35
CA LEU A 298 2.23 -31.02 5.91
C LEU A 298 2.47 -30.98 7.42
N TYR A 299 1.64 -31.71 8.15
CA TYR A 299 1.71 -31.82 9.60
C TYR A 299 1.70 -33.31 10.02
N THR A 300 2.42 -33.63 11.08
CA THR A 300 2.57 -35.03 11.51
C THR A 300 1.27 -35.70 11.97
N LYS A 301 0.29 -34.92 12.45
CA LYS A 301 -1.05 -35.45 12.82
C LYS A 301 -2.03 -35.55 11.63
N GLY A 302 -1.54 -35.40 10.39
CA GLY A 302 -2.32 -35.64 9.17
C GLY A 302 -2.98 -34.40 8.56
N SER A 303 -2.81 -33.23 9.11
CA SER A 303 -3.23 -31.98 8.45
C SER A 303 -2.33 -31.69 7.25
N TRP A 304 -2.90 -31.14 6.18
CA TRP A 304 -2.17 -30.78 4.99
C TRP A 304 -2.83 -29.63 4.25
N GLY A 305 -2.06 -28.92 3.43
CA GLY A 305 -2.56 -27.83 2.61
C GLY A 305 -1.78 -27.66 1.32
N LEU A 306 -2.44 -27.09 0.34
CA LEU A 306 -1.86 -26.66 -0.94
C LEU A 306 -2.25 -25.22 -1.21
N SER A 307 -1.29 -24.43 -1.65
CA SER A 307 -1.55 -23.08 -2.07
C SER A 307 -0.85 -22.76 -3.39
N ALA A 308 -1.49 -21.89 -4.18
CA ALA A 308 -0.95 -21.36 -5.42
C ALA A 308 -1.00 -19.84 -5.35
N GLU A 309 0.13 -19.21 -5.59
CA GLU A 309 0.25 -17.76 -5.68
C GLU A 309 0.85 -17.39 -7.04
N SER A 310 0.21 -16.47 -7.73
CA SER A 310 0.68 -15.96 -9.02
C SER A 310 0.63 -14.44 -9.02
N ASN A 311 1.74 -13.81 -9.33
CA ASN A 311 1.81 -12.38 -9.56
C ASN A 311 1.98 -12.12 -11.04
N TYR A 312 1.24 -11.15 -11.56
CA TYR A 312 1.37 -10.74 -12.94
C TYR A 312 1.36 -9.22 -13.07
N ALA A 313 2.24 -8.71 -13.90
CA ALA A 313 2.36 -7.27 -14.13
C ALA A 313 2.90 -6.98 -15.53
N GLN A 314 2.27 -6.02 -16.19
CA GLN A 314 2.82 -5.40 -17.40
C GLN A 314 2.98 -3.91 -17.15
N ARG A 315 4.22 -3.44 -17.16
CA ARG A 315 4.56 -2.04 -16.88
C ARG A 315 3.71 -1.10 -17.72
N TYR A 316 3.11 -0.11 -17.05
CA TYR A 316 2.19 0.88 -17.62
C TYR A 316 0.88 0.32 -18.20
N ARG A 317 0.51 -0.93 -17.94
CA ARG A 317 -0.76 -1.50 -18.40
C ARG A 317 -1.61 -2.05 -17.27
N TYR A 318 -1.08 -3.02 -16.53
CA TYR A 318 -1.81 -3.66 -15.42
C TYR A 318 -0.88 -4.37 -14.46
N ARG A 319 -1.39 -4.61 -13.28
CA ARG A 319 -0.78 -5.47 -12.27
C ARG A 319 -1.86 -6.22 -11.50
N GLY A 320 -1.50 -7.39 -11.02
CA GLY A 320 -2.41 -8.16 -10.17
C GLY A 320 -1.71 -9.35 -9.53
N ASN A 321 -2.41 -9.96 -8.59
CA ASN A 321 -2.02 -11.22 -7.98
C ASN A 321 -3.25 -12.12 -7.79
N VAL A 322 -3.02 -13.41 -7.85
CA VAL A 322 -4.00 -14.47 -7.55
C VAL A 322 -3.39 -15.34 -6.46
N PHE A 323 -4.17 -15.61 -5.43
CA PHE A 323 -3.81 -16.54 -4.38
C PHE A 323 -4.98 -17.49 -4.13
N VAL A 324 -4.71 -18.78 -4.18
CA VAL A 324 -5.67 -19.85 -3.86
C VAL A 324 -5.03 -20.76 -2.85
N SER A 325 -5.73 -21.07 -1.77
CA SER A 325 -5.24 -21.97 -0.73
C SER A 325 -6.35 -22.92 -0.28
N TYR A 326 -6.03 -24.18 -0.24
CA TYR A 326 -6.89 -25.26 0.24
C TYR A 326 -6.22 -25.93 1.43
N LEU A 327 -6.90 -25.98 2.57
CA LEU A 327 -6.40 -26.54 3.81
C LEU A 327 -7.30 -27.67 4.31
N THR A 328 -6.73 -28.78 4.71
CA THR A 328 -7.40 -29.80 5.52
C THR A 328 -6.74 -29.82 6.90
N THR A 329 -7.48 -29.39 7.90
CA THR A 329 -7.02 -29.34 9.29
C THR A 329 -7.62 -30.47 10.08
N ILE A 330 -6.76 -31.25 10.73
CA ILE A 330 -7.13 -32.35 11.62
C ILE A 330 -6.59 -31.98 13.00
N THR A 331 -7.47 -31.93 13.98
CA THR A 331 -7.15 -31.71 15.39
C THR A 331 -7.71 -32.84 16.23
N GLY A 332 -7.11 -33.14 17.39
CA GLY A 332 -7.46 -34.29 18.21
C GLY A 332 -6.93 -35.61 17.65
N GLU A 333 -7.28 -36.72 18.29
CA GLU A 333 -6.88 -38.05 17.87
C GLU A 333 -8.08 -38.82 17.30
N LYS A 334 -7.83 -39.57 16.24
CA LYS A 334 -8.86 -40.40 15.60
C LYS A 334 -9.51 -41.32 16.61
N ASN A 335 -10.83 -41.36 16.67
CA ASN A 335 -11.67 -42.06 17.60
C ASN A 335 -11.82 -41.50 19.01
N LEU A 336 -11.30 -40.28 19.27
CA LEU A 336 -11.58 -39.54 20.48
C LEU A 336 -12.61 -38.45 20.23
N PRO A 337 -13.34 -37.99 21.26
CA PRO A 337 -14.39 -36.95 21.12
C PRO A 337 -13.85 -35.61 20.64
N ASP A 338 -12.57 -35.35 20.78
CA ASP A 338 -11.87 -34.12 20.36
C ASP A 338 -11.41 -34.14 18.89
N TYR A 339 -11.66 -35.28 18.17
CA TYR A 339 -11.31 -35.37 16.76
C TYR A 339 -12.17 -34.46 15.91
N ASN A 340 -11.53 -33.55 15.21
CA ASN A 340 -12.18 -32.65 14.27
C ASN A 340 -11.40 -32.56 12.96
N LYS A 341 -12.09 -32.77 11.85
CA LYS A 341 -11.55 -32.63 10.50
C LYS A 341 -12.31 -31.51 9.77
N THR A 342 -11.61 -30.45 9.43
CA THR A 342 -12.18 -29.28 8.74
C THR A 342 -11.44 -29.05 7.44
N THR A 343 -12.19 -28.84 6.37
CA THR A 343 -11.65 -28.40 5.09
C THR A 343 -11.97 -26.92 4.88
N SER A 344 -11.02 -26.17 4.34
CA SER A 344 -11.19 -24.74 4.15
C SER A 344 -10.51 -24.26 2.87
N LEU A 345 -11.14 -23.32 2.20
CA LEU A 345 -10.70 -22.72 0.94
C LEU A 345 -10.60 -21.22 1.08
N LYS A 346 -9.56 -20.63 0.50
CA LYS A 346 -9.41 -19.18 0.35
C LYS A 346 -9.02 -18.84 -1.08
N VAL A 347 -9.69 -17.84 -1.63
CA VAL A 347 -9.41 -17.31 -2.96
C VAL A 347 -9.27 -15.80 -2.84
N GLN A 348 -8.13 -15.29 -3.26
CA GLN A 348 -7.88 -13.85 -3.34
C GLN A 348 -7.43 -13.52 -4.75
N TRP A 349 -8.02 -12.48 -5.32
CA TRP A 349 -7.58 -11.93 -6.59
C TRP A 349 -7.61 -10.43 -6.51
N SER A 350 -6.48 -9.81 -6.81
CA SER A 350 -6.42 -8.38 -7.01
C SER A 350 -5.95 -8.08 -8.42
N HIS A 351 -6.60 -7.13 -9.05
CA HIS A 351 -6.22 -6.62 -10.36
C HIS A 351 -6.43 -5.11 -10.41
N SER A 352 -5.50 -4.42 -11.02
CA SER A 352 -5.59 -2.98 -11.22
C SER A 352 -5.00 -2.63 -12.58
N SER A 353 -5.81 -2.00 -13.44
CA SER A 353 -5.33 -1.39 -14.67
C SER A 353 -4.61 -0.07 -14.39
N ASP A 354 -3.58 0.25 -15.17
CA ASP A 354 -2.85 1.52 -15.07
C ASP A 354 -3.53 2.56 -15.97
N ALA A 355 -3.82 3.73 -15.41
CA ALA A 355 -4.42 4.84 -16.16
C ALA A 355 -3.55 5.31 -17.35
N LYS A 356 -2.24 5.02 -17.35
CA LYS A 356 -1.35 5.32 -18.48
C LYS A 356 -1.61 4.46 -19.70
N ALA A 357 -2.18 3.26 -19.53
CA ALA A 357 -2.52 2.40 -20.65
C ALA A 357 -3.74 2.91 -21.42
N ASN A 358 -4.75 3.29 -20.65
CA ASN A 358 -5.98 3.84 -21.19
C ASN A 358 -6.59 4.80 -20.17
N PRO A 359 -6.44 6.13 -20.36
CA PRO A 359 -6.99 7.10 -19.41
C PRO A 359 -8.51 7.08 -19.34
N ASN A 360 -9.17 6.54 -20.35
CA ASN A 360 -10.63 6.51 -20.44
C ASN A 360 -11.24 5.22 -19.88
N THR A 361 -10.43 4.18 -19.65
CA THR A 361 -10.95 2.89 -19.19
C THR A 361 -10.17 2.42 -17.98
N SER A 362 -10.86 2.11 -16.91
CA SER A 362 -10.28 1.48 -15.72
C SER A 362 -11.00 0.19 -15.39
N PHE A 363 -10.22 -0.82 -15.02
CA PHE A 363 -10.71 -2.08 -14.50
C PHE A 363 -9.97 -2.41 -13.21
N THR A 364 -10.72 -2.64 -12.14
CA THR A 364 -10.15 -3.06 -10.86
C THR A 364 -10.96 -4.24 -10.31
N ALA A 365 -10.25 -5.22 -9.77
CA ALA A 365 -10.86 -6.36 -9.10
C ALA A 365 -10.15 -6.59 -7.77
N ARG A 366 -10.92 -6.82 -6.73
CA ARG A 366 -10.47 -7.24 -5.41
C ARG A 366 -11.42 -8.31 -4.91
N VAL A 367 -11.09 -9.55 -5.16
CA VAL A 367 -11.84 -10.70 -4.66
C VAL A 367 -11.15 -11.23 -3.41
N ASN A 368 -11.89 -11.43 -2.36
CA ASN A 368 -11.42 -11.98 -1.08
C ASN A 368 -12.49 -12.90 -0.51
N TYR A 369 -12.50 -14.13 -0.98
CA TYR A 369 -13.38 -15.18 -0.50
C TYR A 369 -12.62 -16.15 0.40
N ALA A 370 -13.21 -16.55 1.49
CA ALA A 370 -12.72 -17.67 2.28
C ALA A 370 -13.88 -18.41 2.93
N SER A 371 -13.75 -19.72 3.08
CA SER A 371 -14.68 -20.51 3.87
C SER A 371 -14.63 -20.07 5.35
N GLN A 372 -15.74 -20.28 6.07
CA GLN A 372 -15.94 -19.80 7.43
C GLN A 372 -14.80 -20.15 8.40
N ASN A 373 -14.22 -21.34 8.25
CA ASN A 373 -13.20 -21.84 9.17
C ASN A 373 -11.76 -21.55 8.73
N TYR A 374 -11.54 -20.89 7.57
CA TYR A 374 -10.20 -20.73 7.03
C TYR A 374 -9.24 -20.03 8.00
N GLU A 375 -9.62 -18.89 8.54
CA GLU A 375 -8.75 -18.11 9.43
C GLU A 375 -8.52 -18.79 10.78
N ARG A 376 -9.43 -19.64 11.20
CA ARG A 376 -9.28 -20.46 12.41
C ARG A 376 -8.39 -21.67 12.18
N SER A 377 -8.32 -22.14 10.94
CA SER A 377 -7.52 -23.29 10.52
C SER A 377 -6.11 -22.90 10.04
N ASN A 378 -5.94 -21.69 9.56
CA ASN A 378 -4.66 -21.22 9.04
C ASN A 378 -3.74 -20.75 10.16
N LEU A 379 -2.56 -21.36 10.29
CA LEU A 379 -1.61 -21.07 11.34
C LEU A 379 -1.15 -19.60 11.35
N THR A 380 -0.95 -19.01 10.18
CA THR A 380 -0.52 -17.61 10.07
C THR A 380 -1.59 -16.65 10.57
N SER A 381 -2.85 -16.95 10.31
CA SER A 381 -3.99 -16.12 10.72
C SER A 381 -4.20 -16.16 12.23
N LEU A 382 -3.92 -17.27 12.90
CA LEU A 382 -4.02 -17.41 14.35
C LEU A 382 -3.13 -16.41 15.10
N TYR A 383 -2.01 -16.01 14.49
CA TYR A 383 -1.06 -15.04 15.08
C TYR A 383 -1.21 -13.63 14.52
N THR A 384 -2.22 -13.41 13.68
CA THR A 384 -2.56 -12.10 13.16
C THR A 384 -3.93 -11.70 13.68
N PRO A 385 -4.03 -10.96 14.82
CA PRO A 385 -5.30 -10.69 15.48
C PRO A 385 -6.34 -10.07 14.56
N LEU A 386 -5.92 -9.17 13.67
CA LEU A 386 -6.80 -8.54 12.69
C LEU A 386 -7.43 -9.53 11.71
N ALA A 387 -6.66 -10.51 11.22
CA ALA A 387 -7.16 -11.54 10.32
C ALA A 387 -8.08 -12.51 11.06
N TYR A 388 -7.70 -12.92 12.26
CA TYR A 388 -8.47 -13.84 13.10
C TYR A 388 -9.83 -13.26 13.54
N THR A 389 -9.89 -11.96 13.85
CA THR A 389 -11.11 -11.28 14.32
C THR A 389 -11.97 -10.74 13.16
N GLN A 390 -11.53 -10.87 11.92
CA GLN A 390 -12.28 -10.37 10.77
C GLN A 390 -13.60 -11.14 10.61
N SER A 391 -14.71 -10.48 10.93
CA SER A 391 -16.05 -11.05 10.82
C SER A 391 -16.70 -10.85 9.46
N THR A 392 -16.20 -9.90 8.66
CA THR A 392 -16.76 -9.58 7.34
C THR A 392 -15.67 -9.51 6.28
N ARG A 393 -15.97 -9.99 5.08
CA ARG A 393 -15.10 -9.91 3.90
C ARG A 393 -15.84 -9.24 2.76
N ALA A 394 -15.15 -8.35 2.09
CA ALA A 394 -15.69 -7.66 0.93
C ALA A 394 -14.89 -8.03 -0.32
N SER A 395 -15.61 -8.37 -1.37
CA SER A 395 -15.08 -8.56 -2.71
C SER A 395 -15.75 -7.55 -3.65
N SER A 396 -14.97 -6.92 -4.50
CA SER A 396 -15.49 -5.97 -5.48
C SER A 396 -14.77 -6.12 -6.82
N VAL A 397 -15.53 -6.05 -7.88
CA VAL A 397 -15.02 -5.91 -9.25
C VAL A 397 -15.66 -4.68 -9.85
N SER A 398 -14.89 -3.79 -10.41
CA SER A 398 -15.39 -2.55 -11.01
C SER A 398 -14.75 -2.28 -12.36
N PHE A 399 -15.55 -1.78 -13.25
CA PHE A 399 -15.17 -1.32 -14.58
C PHE A 399 -15.72 0.08 -14.81
N THR A 400 -14.91 0.97 -15.34
CA THR A 400 -15.36 2.33 -15.72
C THR A 400 -14.82 2.64 -17.11
N HIS A 401 -15.69 3.19 -17.95
CA HIS A 401 -15.33 3.67 -19.29
C HIS A 401 -15.88 5.08 -19.49
N ASN A 402 -15.00 6.01 -19.75
CA ASN A 402 -15.35 7.40 -20.02
C ASN A 402 -15.32 7.66 -21.53
N ILE A 403 -16.33 8.34 -22.03
CA ILE A 403 -16.44 8.78 -23.43
C ILE A 403 -16.39 10.31 -23.43
N PRO A 404 -15.18 10.92 -23.47
CA PRO A 404 -15.03 12.37 -23.31
C PRO A 404 -15.75 13.17 -24.38
N SER A 405 -15.82 12.65 -25.60
CA SER A 405 -16.48 13.32 -26.74
C SER A 405 -17.98 13.55 -26.51
N LEU A 406 -18.63 12.63 -25.76
CA LEU A 406 -20.06 12.72 -25.42
C LEU A 406 -20.29 13.19 -23.98
N GLY A 407 -19.23 13.30 -23.18
CA GLY A 407 -19.36 13.58 -21.75
C GLY A 407 -20.07 12.48 -20.97
N ILE A 408 -19.96 11.23 -21.40
CA ILE A 408 -20.61 10.06 -20.80
C ILE A 408 -19.58 9.23 -20.06
N SER A 409 -19.92 8.81 -18.85
CA SER A 409 -19.19 7.81 -18.07
C SER A 409 -20.07 6.62 -17.82
N LEU A 410 -19.62 5.44 -18.23
CA LEU A 410 -20.24 4.16 -17.97
C LEU A 410 -19.47 3.47 -16.87
N SER A 411 -20.13 3.01 -15.83
CA SER A 411 -19.50 2.19 -14.80
C SER A 411 -20.35 0.97 -14.45
N GLY A 412 -19.65 -0.13 -14.20
CA GLY A 412 -20.25 -1.37 -13.75
C GLY A 412 -19.48 -1.87 -12.53
N SER A 413 -20.20 -2.30 -11.51
CA SER A 413 -19.58 -2.91 -10.35
C SER A 413 -20.31 -4.18 -9.91
N SER A 414 -19.56 -5.05 -9.25
CA SER A 414 -20.07 -6.22 -8.55
C SER A 414 -19.47 -6.19 -7.15
N ASN A 415 -20.31 -6.27 -6.13
CA ASN A 415 -19.91 -6.26 -4.74
C ASN A 415 -20.49 -7.48 -4.03
N ILE A 416 -19.65 -8.20 -3.31
CA ILE A 416 -20.03 -9.34 -2.49
C ILE A 416 -19.48 -9.11 -1.10
N THR A 417 -20.35 -9.05 -0.11
CA THR A 417 -19.96 -8.98 1.31
C THR A 417 -20.36 -10.28 1.99
N GLN A 418 -19.36 -10.98 2.50
CA GLN A 418 -19.51 -12.24 3.23
C GLN A 418 -19.42 -11.95 4.72
N ASN A 419 -20.40 -12.39 5.49
CA ASN A 419 -20.37 -12.35 6.95
C ASN A 419 -19.99 -13.75 7.47
N MET A 420 -18.88 -13.83 8.16
CA MET A 420 -18.30 -15.07 8.65
C MET A 420 -19.00 -15.64 9.88
N ARG A 421 -19.86 -14.86 10.58
CA ARG A 421 -20.54 -15.32 11.78
C ARG A 421 -21.74 -16.19 11.51
N ASP A 422 -22.53 -15.78 10.51
CA ASP A 422 -23.83 -16.40 10.18
C ASP A 422 -23.87 -16.98 8.75
N SER A 423 -22.72 -17.00 8.06
CA SER A 423 -22.55 -17.46 6.67
C SER A 423 -23.49 -16.74 5.68
N SER A 424 -23.82 -15.48 5.97
CA SER A 424 -24.67 -14.70 5.07
C SER A 424 -23.84 -13.98 4.02
N LEU A 425 -24.41 -13.86 2.83
CA LEU A 425 -23.87 -13.17 1.67
C LEU A 425 -24.78 -12.04 1.25
N ALA A 426 -24.26 -10.84 1.20
CA ALA A 426 -24.89 -9.71 0.55
C ALA A 426 -24.21 -9.50 -0.82
N ILE A 427 -24.95 -9.74 -1.90
CA ILE A 427 -24.43 -9.69 -3.27
C ILE A 427 -25.16 -8.58 -4.01
N THR A 428 -24.40 -7.76 -4.70
CA THR A 428 -24.89 -6.78 -5.67
C THR A 428 -24.21 -7.08 -7.01
N LEU A 429 -24.97 -7.58 -8.01
CA LEU A 429 -24.43 -8.04 -9.28
C LEU A 429 -25.53 -8.08 -10.36
N PRO A 430 -25.43 -7.29 -11.44
CA PRO A 430 -24.56 -6.15 -11.59
C PRO A 430 -25.12 -4.88 -10.91
N ASP A 431 -24.23 -3.92 -10.67
CA ASP A 431 -24.57 -2.53 -10.41
C ASP A 431 -24.00 -1.69 -11.56
N LEU A 432 -24.87 -1.29 -12.49
CA LEU A 432 -24.49 -0.56 -13.70
C LEU A 432 -24.92 0.88 -13.57
N SER A 433 -24.04 1.83 -13.86
CA SER A 433 -24.40 3.22 -13.90
C SER A 433 -23.94 3.93 -15.18
N ILE A 434 -24.78 4.83 -15.65
CA ILE A 434 -24.54 5.71 -16.77
C ILE A 434 -24.61 7.13 -16.24
N ASN A 435 -23.53 7.87 -16.33
CA ASN A 435 -23.48 9.26 -15.93
C ASN A 435 -23.23 10.13 -17.17
N VAL A 436 -24.12 11.06 -17.43
CA VAL A 436 -23.90 12.12 -18.41
C VAL A 436 -23.44 13.37 -17.66
N ASN A 437 -22.24 13.80 -17.96
CA ASN A 437 -21.66 14.98 -17.34
C ASN A 437 -22.54 16.21 -17.57
N ARG A 438 -22.40 17.17 -16.67
CA ARG A 438 -23.12 18.44 -16.79
C ARG A 438 -22.88 19.07 -18.14
N PHE A 439 -23.97 19.40 -18.86
CA PHE A 439 -23.95 20.12 -20.11
C PHE A 439 -24.96 21.26 -20.07
N TYR A 440 -24.78 22.23 -20.97
CA TYR A 440 -25.59 23.44 -21.04
C TYR A 440 -26.36 23.45 -22.36
N PRO A 441 -27.60 22.95 -22.39
CA PRO A 441 -28.35 22.75 -23.65
C PRO A 441 -28.65 24.03 -24.36
N PHE A 442 -28.81 25.15 -23.63
CA PHE A 442 -29.19 26.45 -24.17
C PHE A 442 -28.01 27.37 -24.41
N ARG A 443 -26.77 26.91 -24.20
CA ARG A 443 -25.56 27.72 -24.35
C ARG A 443 -25.24 27.91 -25.84
N ARG A 444 -25.08 29.17 -26.27
CA ARG A 444 -24.67 29.51 -27.62
C ARG A 444 -23.29 28.94 -27.94
N LYS A 445 -23.11 28.37 -29.15
CA LYS A 445 -21.81 27.82 -29.61
C LYS A 445 -20.74 28.92 -29.76
N LYS A 446 -21.14 30.12 -30.13
CA LYS A 446 -20.30 31.33 -30.21
C LYS A 446 -20.82 32.35 -29.23
N ALA A 447 -20.15 32.54 -28.10
CA ALA A 447 -20.53 33.50 -27.08
C ALA A 447 -20.05 34.90 -27.51
N VAL A 448 -20.99 35.76 -27.89
CA VAL A 448 -20.75 37.20 -28.10
C VAL A 448 -21.55 37.97 -27.05
N GLY A 449 -20.81 38.75 -26.22
CA GLY A 449 -21.40 39.50 -25.11
C GLY A 449 -21.62 38.70 -23.83
N LYS A 450 -22.41 39.30 -22.89
CA LYS A 450 -22.73 38.63 -21.61
C LYS A 450 -23.61 37.38 -21.77
N GLU A 451 -23.33 36.33 -20.99
CA GLU A 451 -24.17 35.15 -20.92
C GLU A 451 -25.60 35.53 -20.49
N ARG A 452 -26.58 34.99 -21.20
CA ARG A 452 -28.01 35.14 -20.89
C ARG A 452 -28.40 34.20 -19.74
N TRP A 453 -29.45 34.49 -19.01
CA TRP A 453 -29.87 33.71 -17.85
C TRP A 453 -30.14 32.25 -18.18
N TYR A 454 -30.73 31.94 -19.35
CA TYR A 454 -31.03 30.56 -19.76
C TYR A 454 -29.77 29.79 -20.19
N GLU A 455 -28.70 30.44 -20.60
CA GLU A 455 -27.42 29.81 -20.93
C GLU A 455 -26.70 29.22 -19.73
N LYS A 456 -27.11 29.65 -18.53
CA LYS A 456 -26.59 29.15 -17.25
C LYS A 456 -27.32 27.92 -16.75
N ILE A 457 -28.40 27.50 -17.45
CA ILE A 457 -29.13 26.27 -17.11
C ILE A 457 -28.31 25.06 -17.57
N SER A 458 -28.02 24.21 -16.64
CA SER A 458 -27.27 22.97 -16.87
C SER A 458 -28.13 21.76 -16.56
N LEU A 459 -27.93 20.71 -17.31
CA LEU A 459 -28.49 19.39 -17.08
C LEU A 459 -27.38 18.37 -16.91
N SER A 460 -27.66 17.37 -16.11
CA SER A 460 -26.89 16.13 -16.07
C SER A 460 -27.88 14.96 -15.94
N TYR A 461 -27.39 13.76 -16.17
CA TYR A 461 -28.20 12.56 -16.06
C TYR A 461 -27.41 11.47 -15.37
N THR A 462 -28.03 10.77 -14.45
CA THR A 462 -27.52 9.55 -13.86
C THR A 462 -28.57 8.45 -13.95
N GLY A 463 -28.25 7.38 -14.66
CA GLY A 463 -29.02 6.15 -14.68
C GLY A 463 -28.27 5.06 -13.90
N GLN A 464 -28.95 4.31 -13.04
CA GLN A 464 -28.38 3.20 -12.28
C GLN A 464 -29.32 2.00 -12.36
N PHE A 465 -28.79 0.86 -12.77
CA PHE A 465 -29.46 -0.43 -12.67
C PHE A 465 -28.74 -1.27 -11.62
N THR A 466 -29.46 -1.74 -10.62
CA THR A 466 -28.89 -2.53 -9.52
C THR A 466 -29.69 -3.80 -9.33
N ASN A 467 -28.97 -4.90 -9.18
CA ASN A 467 -29.51 -6.20 -8.84
C ASN A 467 -28.80 -6.72 -7.58
N SER A 468 -29.56 -7.10 -6.55
CA SER A 468 -28.99 -7.49 -5.26
C SER A 468 -29.77 -8.58 -4.55
N ILE A 469 -29.03 -9.37 -3.76
CA ILE A 469 -29.63 -10.39 -2.88
C ILE A 469 -28.87 -10.45 -1.56
N ASN A 470 -29.62 -10.69 -0.47
CA ASN A 470 -29.07 -11.11 0.82
C ASN A 470 -29.53 -12.55 1.06
N THR A 471 -28.58 -13.48 1.14
CA THR A 471 -28.86 -14.91 1.27
C THR A 471 -27.78 -15.60 2.08
N LYS A 472 -27.97 -16.87 2.39
CA LYS A 472 -26.90 -17.73 2.96
C LYS A 472 -26.13 -18.43 1.84
N GLU A 473 -24.89 -18.83 2.10
CA GLU A 473 -24.03 -19.51 1.11
C GLU A 473 -24.69 -20.76 0.52
N ASP A 474 -25.35 -21.56 1.36
CA ASP A 474 -26.05 -22.80 0.98
C ASP A 474 -27.23 -22.56 0.01
N LYS A 475 -27.88 -21.41 0.10
CA LYS A 475 -29.08 -21.07 -0.67
C LYS A 475 -28.81 -20.26 -1.94
N LEU A 476 -27.60 -19.78 -2.13
CA LEU A 476 -27.26 -18.86 -3.22
C LEU A 476 -27.60 -19.46 -4.60
N PHE A 477 -27.13 -20.66 -4.86
CA PHE A 477 -27.32 -21.32 -6.17
C PHE A 477 -28.72 -21.91 -6.37
N HIS A 478 -29.51 -21.99 -5.31
CA HIS A 478 -30.92 -22.48 -5.35
C HIS A 478 -31.95 -21.34 -5.44
N THR A 479 -31.48 -20.08 -5.39
CA THR A 479 -32.37 -18.92 -5.46
C THR A 479 -32.45 -18.38 -6.89
N PRO A 480 -33.62 -18.46 -7.57
CA PRO A 480 -33.75 -17.92 -8.92
C PRO A 480 -33.47 -16.42 -8.98
N LEU A 481 -32.87 -15.95 -10.06
CA LEU A 481 -32.56 -14.53 -10.28
C LEU A 481 -33.79 -13.63 -10.19
N LEU A 482 -34.96 -14.16 -10.48
CA LEU A 482 -36.23 -13.45 -10.37
C LEU A 482 -36.57 -13.04 -8.93
N LYS A 483 -36.07 -13.78 -7.93
CA LYS A 483 -36.23 -13.45 -6.49
C LYS A 483 -35.23 -12.42 -5.99
N TRP A 484 -34.27 -12.03 -6.82
CA TRP A 484 -33.36 -10.97 -6.47
C TRP A 484 -34.07 -9.62 -6.52
N ARG A 485 -33.63 -8.71 -5.65
CA ARG A 485 -34.13 -7.34 -5.67
C ARG A 485 -33.44 -6.60 -6.80
N ASN A 486 -34.17 -6.21 -7.78
CA ASN A 486 -33.68 -5.53 -8.98
C ASN A 486 -34.55 -4.31 -9.29
N GLY A 487 -33.91 -3.36 -9.93
CA GLY A 487 -34.58 -2.12 -10.32
C GLY A 487 -33.62 -1.17 -11.04
N MET A 488 -34.21 -0.11 -11.55
CA MET A 488 -33.48 0.96 -12.23
C MET A 488 -33.88 2.31 -11.63
N GLN A 489 -32.89 3.17 -11.43
CA GLN A 489 -33.12 4.55 -10.98
C GLN A 489 -32.56 5.53 -12.02
N HIS A 490 -33.33 6.55 -12.31
CA HIS A 490 -32.97 7.67 -13.15
C HIS A 490 -32.98 8.94 -12.32
N ARG A 491 -31.99 9.78 -12.51
CA ARG A 491 -31.93 11.10 -11.88
C ARG A 491 -31.53 12.16 -12.91
N VAL A 492 -32.31 13.21 -12.98
CA VAL A 492 -32.12 14.35 -13.89
C VAL A 492 -32.13 15.63 -13.07
N PRO A 493 -31.00 16.09 -12.55
CA PRO A 493 -30.90 17.41 -11.94
C PRO A 493 -30.82 18.48 -13.03
N ILE A 494 -31.57 19.55 -12.81
CA ILE A 494 -31.59 20.77 -13.61
C ILE A 494 -31.13 21.88 -12.68
N ASP A 495 -29.94 22.41 -12.91
CA ASP A 495 -29.30 23.39 -12.03
C ASP A 495 -29.01 24.69 -12.80
N ALA A 496 -29.10 25.82 -12.09
CA ALA A 496 -28.59 27.07 -12.61
C ALA A 496 -27.85 27.84 -11.51
N THR A 497 -26.91 28.69 -11.88
CA THR A 497 -26.22 29.55 -10.92
C THR A 497 -26.20 30.95 -11.43
N PHE A 498 -26.74 31.86 -10.61
CA PHE A 498 -26.84 33.27 -10.90
C PHE A 498 -26.07 34.07 -9.84
N GLN A 499 -25.50 35.20 -10.25
CA GLN A 499 -24.97 36.20 -9.33
C GLN A 499 -25.98 37.32 -9.20
N VAL A 500 -26.49 37.51 -8.00
CA VAL A 500 -27.40 38.57 -7.65
C VAL A 500 -26.61 39.65 -6.90
N PHE A 501 -26.80 40.88 -7.24
CA PHE A 501 -26.07 42.01 -6.65
C PHE A 501 -24.54 41.89 -6.68
N LYS A 502 -23.98 41.13 -7.60
CA LYS A 502 -22.54 40.78 -7.77
C LYS A 502 -21.89 40.00 -6.61
N TYR A 503 -22.57 39.82 -5.50
CA TYR A 503 -21.98 39.23 -4.28
C TYR A 503 -22.68 37.94 -3.80
N ILE A 504 -23.93 37.74 -4.16
CA ILE A 504 -24.75 36.63 -3.73
C ILE A 504 -24.88 35.65 -4.89
N ASN A 505 -24.47 34.41 -4.67
CA ASN A 505 -24.73 33.33 -5.60
C ASN A 505 -26.08 32.71 -5.26
N LEU A 506 -26.98 32.75 -6.24
CA LEU A 506 -28.28 32.11 -6.20
C LEU A 506 -28.24 30.87 -7.09
N SER A 507 -28.49 29.71 -6.50
CA SER A 507 -28.44 28.41 -7.19
C SER A 507 -29.79 27.68 -7.04
N PRO A 508 -30.76 27.91 -7.96
CA PRO A 508 -31.93 27.09 -8.06
C PRO A 508 -31.59 25.73 -8.67
N SER A 509 -32.24 24.69 -8.20
CA SER A 509 -32.11 23.32 -8.68
C SER A 509 -33.45 22.59 -8.59
N ILE A 510 -33.78 21.86 -9.61
CA ILE A 510 -34.92 20.93 -9.64
C ILE A 510 -34.35 19.54 -9.99
N SER A 511 -34.55 18.55 -9.15
CA SER A 511 -34.09 17.19 -9.39
C SER A 511 -35.29 16.27 -9.60
N PHE A 512 -35.38 15.69 -10.77
CA PHE A 512 -36.32 14.61 -11.07
C PHE A 512 -35.66 13.27 -10.82
N SER A 513 -36.41 12.36 -10.19
CA SER A 513 -35.98 10.99 -9.99
C SER A 513 -37.07 10.03 -10.44
N GLY A 514 -36.71 9.07 -11.27
CA GLY A 514 -37.57 7.94 -11.65
C GLY A 514 -37.02 6.64 -11.12
N ARG A 515 -37.85 5.75 -10.65
CA ARG A 515 -37.47 4.42 -10.19
C ARG A 515 -38.36 3.38 -10.86
N THR A 516 -37.72 2.41 -11.47
CA THR A 516 -38.39 1.26 -12.06
C THR A 516 -38.14 0.03 -11.21
N TYR A 517 -39.20 -0.59 -10.72
CA TYR A 517 -39.13 -1.85 -9.98
C TYR A 517 -39.63 -2.96 -10.85
N LEU A 518 -39.05 -4.14 -10.77
CA LEU A 518 -39.45 -5.34 -11.51
C LEU A 518 -40.40 -6.23 -10.70
N SER A 519 -40.71 -5.87 -9.48
CA SER A 519 -41.64 -6.53 -8.60
C SER A 519 -42.29 -5.55 -7.63
N ARG A 520 -43.48 -5.91 -7.16
CA ARG A 520 -44.13 -5.26 -6.02
C ARG A 520 -44.69 -6.32 -5.09
N GLU A 521 -44.78 -6.01 -3.81
CA GLU A 521 -45.36 -6.88 -2.78
C GLU A 521 -46.72 -6.40 -2.35
N ARG A 522 -47.67 -7.30 -2.32
CA ARG A 522 -48.97 -7.06 -1.73
C ARG A 522 -49.00 -7.73 -0.36
N LEU A 523 -49.19 -6.93 0.67
CA LEU A 523 -49.39 -7.43 2.02
C LEU A 523 -50.89 -7.62 2.29
N SER A 524 -51.23 -8.73 2.90
CA SER A 524 -52.56 -9.03 3.39
C SER A 524 -52.45 -9.71 4.76
N TRP A 525 -53.47 -9.58 5.58
CA TRP A 525 -53.50 -10.25 6.87
C TRP A 525 -54.22 -11.59 6.76
N ASP A 526 -53.57 -12.64 7.21
CA ASP A 526 -54.20 -13.97 7.31
C ASP A 526 -54.70 -14.16 8.75
N ASN A 527 -56.05 -14.16 8.90
CA ASN A 527 -56.67 -14.29 10.21
C ASN A 527 -56.46 -15.69 10.83
N ASN A 528 -56.23 -16.73 10.01
CA ASN A 528 -56.03 -18.08 10.51
C ASN A 528 -54.60 -18.25 11.08
N LEU A 529 -53.62 -17.69 10.40
CA LEU A 529 -52.23 -17.77 10.78
C LEU A 529 -51.81 -16.63 11.71
N GLN A 530 -52.70 -15.62 11.93
CA GLN A 530 -52.38 -14.38 12.68
C GLN A 530 -51.05 -13.76 12.24
N ALA A 531 -50.82 -13.74 10.94
CA ALA A 531 -49.58 -13.30 10.35
C ALA A 531 -49.80 -12.53 9.04
N GLU A 532 -48.79 -11.71 8.69
CA GLU A 532 -48.74 -11.02 7.40
C GLU A 532 -48.43 -12.02 6.28
N ARG A 533 -49.30 -12.08 5.27
CA ARG A 533 -49.04 -12.80 4.02
C ARG A 533 -48.52 -11.83 2.98
N ARG A 534 -47.46 -12.23 2.28
CA ARG A 534 -46.77 -11.47 1.23
C ARG A 534 -46.93 -12.16 -0.11
N ASP A 535 -47.58 -11.50 -1.04
CA ASP A 535 -47.70 -11.96 -2.41
C ASP A 535 -46.91 -11.05 -3.33
N THR A 536 -45.95 -11.62 -4.07
CA THR A 536 -45.10 -10.87 -5.00
C THR A 536 -45.65 -10.93 -6.41
N THR A 537 -45.87 -9.78 -7.02
CA THR A 537 -46.26 -9.64 -8.42
C THR A 537 -45.12 -9.07 -9.24
N TYR A 538 -44.77 -9.74 -10.32
CA TYR A 538 -43.69 -9.31 -11.22
C TYR A 538 -44.22 -8.46 -12.36
N GLY A 539 -43.49 -7.41 -12.74
CA GLY A 539 -43.91 -6.47 -13.79
C GLY A 539 -43.03 -5.21 -13.75
N PHE A 540 -43.24 -4.29 -14.66
CA PHE A 540 -42.56 -3.01 -14.69
C PHE A 540 -43.39 -1.95 -13.98
N TYR A 541 -42.91 -1.47 -12.85
CA TYR A 541 -43.58 -0.46 -12.04
C TYR A 541 -42.67 0.79 -11.93
N ASN A 542 -43.19 1.91 -12.50
CA ASN A 542 -42.42 3.16 -12.53
C ASN A 542 -43.00 4.15 -11.52
N LEU A 543 -42.11 4.64 -10.64
CA LEU A 543 -42.42 5.65 -9.65
C LEU A 543 -41.54 6.89 -9.93
N TYR A 544 -42.16 8.07 -9.84
CA TYR A 544 -41.49 9.33 -10.10
C TYR A 544 -41.61 10.26 -8.90
N ASP A 545 -40.58 10.94 -8.59
CA ASP A 545 -40.58 12.04 -7.62
C ASP A 545 -39.74 13.19 -8.11
N TRP A 546 -39.93 14.33 -7.50
CA TRP A 546 -39.12 15.49 -7.74
C TRP A 546 -38.97 16.34 -6.49
N ASN A 547 -37.89 17.05 -6.40
CA ASN A 547 -37.68 18.07 -5.40
C ASN A 547 -37.10 19.32 -6.03
N ALA A 548 -37.50 20.46 -5.51
CA ALA A 548 -36.95 21.76 -5.88
C ALA A 548 -36.14 22.33 -4.72
N SER A 549 -35.02 22.92 -5.00
CA SER A 549 -34.21 23.63 -4.01
C SER A 549 -33.65 24.93 -4.56
N MET A 550 -33.39 25.86 -3.67
CA MET A 550 -32.78 27.16 -4.01
C MET A 550 -31.81 27.53 -2.90
N SER A 551 -30.56 27.71 -3.24
CA SER A 551 -29.53 28.12 -2.28
C SER A 551 -28.99 29.53 -2.55
N PHE A 552 -28.79 30.23 -1.46
CA PHE A 552 -28.18 31.56 -1.42
C PHE A 552 -26.88 31.47 -0.63
N ASN A 553 -25.79 31.75 -1.26
CA ASN A 553 -24.49 31.76 -0.60
C ASN A 553 -23.66 32.98 -0.99
N THR A 554 -22.88 33.43 -0.05
CA THR A 554 -21.94 34.55 -0.26
C THR A 554 -20.67 34.32 0.56
N THR A 555 -19.63 35.04 0.21
CA THR A 555 -18.39 35.06 0.98
C THR A 555 -18.05 36.49 1.35
N LEU A 556 -18.07 36.76 2.63
CA LEU A 556 -17.74 38.08 3.18
C LEU A 556 -16.33 38.06 3.77
N TYR A 557 -15.56 39.07 3.49
CA TYR A 557 -14.18 39.17 3.97
C TYR A 557 -14.07 40.35 4.92
N GLY A 558 -13.68 40.10 6.16
CA GLY A 558 -13.28 41.10 7.12
C GLY A 558 -11.75 41.17 7.22
N PHE A 559 -11.22 42.39 7.17
CA PHE A 559 -9.79 42.62 7.38
C PHE A 559 -9.62 43.57 8.57
N TYR A 560 -8.97 43.03 9.61
CA TYR A 560 -8.76 43.75 10.86
C TYR A 560 -7.26 43.97 11.06
N LYS A 561 -6.90 45.23 11.39
CA LYS A 561 -5.55 45.56 11.88
C LYS A 561 -5.59 45.47 13.41
N PRO A 562 -4.90 44.55 14.04
CA PRO A 562 -4.90 44.46 15.49
C PRO A 562 -4.21 45.65 16.12
N TRP A 563 -4.65 46.00 17.30
CA TRP A 563 -4.11 47.14 18.05
C TRP A 563 -2.64 46.87 18.41
N SER A 564 -1.73 47.67 17.85
CA SER A 564 -0.29 47.46 18.00
C SER A 564 0.21 47.56 19.46
N LYS A 565 -0.48 48.29 20.31
CA LYS A 565 -0.20 48.39 21.74
C LYS A 565 -0.43 47.08 22.51
N LEU A 566 -1.40 46.24 22.09
CA LEU A 566 -1.73 44.97 22.74
C LEU A 566 -1.03 43.75 22.10
N PHE A 567 -0.89 43.75 20.77
CA PHE A 567 -0.44 42.62 19.98
C PHE A 567 0.91 42.80 19.31
N GLY A 568 1.57 43.94 19.59
CA GLY A 568 2.84 44.30 18.97
C GLY A 568 2.72 44.58 17.46
N THR A 569 3.85 44.87 16.82
CA THR A 569 3.91 45.18 15.38
C THR A 569 4.08 43.94 14.48
N ARG A 570 4.16 42.75 15.07
CA ARG A 570 4.38 41.49 14.32
C ARG A 570 3.15 41.04 13.56
N ILE A 571 1.94 41.21 14.09
CA ILE A 571 0.69 40.86 13.40
C ILE A 571 0.30 41.98 12.48
N GLN A 572 0.29 41.77 11.19
CA GLN A 572 0.02 42.78 10.20
C GLN A 572 -1.49 42.94 9.94
N THR A 573 -2.18 41.82 9.76
CA THR A 573 -3.60 41.80 9.40
C THR A 573 -4.23 40.48 9.80
N ILE A 574 -5.44 40.51 10.32
CA ILE A 574 -6.30 39.35 10.55
C ILE A 574 -7.36 39.35 9.47
N ARG A 575 -7.48 38.26 8.74
CA ARG A 575 -8.51 38.02 7.74
C ARG A 575 -9.57 37.11 8.31
N HIS A 576 -10.79 37.54 8.40
CA HIS A 576 -11.96 36.78 8.73
C HIS A 576 -12.75 36.49 7.44
N VAL A 577 -13.01 35.25 7.16
CA VAL A 577 -13.83 34.81 6.04
C VAL A 577 -15.13 34.25 6.59
N PHE A 578 -16.24 34.91 6.31
CA PHE A 578 -17.56 34.52 6.75
C PHE A 578 -18.38 34.04 5.55
N LYS A 579 -18.86 32.83 5.57
CA LYS A 579 -19.59 32.16 4.49
C LYS A 579 -20.98 31.73 4.98
N PRO A 580 -21.99 32.60 4.93
CA PRO A 580 -23.36 32.19 5.18
C PRO A 580 -23.92 31.45 3.96
N ASN A 581 -24.71 30.46 4.22
CA ASN A 581 -25.48 29.74 3.22
C ASN A 581 -26.89 29.47 3.77
N VAL A 582 -27.89 29.89 3.01
CA VAL A 582 -29.30 29.62 3.30
C VAL A 582 -29.86 28.88 2.08
N SER A 583 -30.45 27.74 2.31
CA SER A 583 -31.10 26.98 1.26
C SER A 583 -32.53 26.61 1.64
N PHE A 584 -33.40 26.75 0.66
CA PHE A 584 -34.79 26.32 0.70
C PHE A 584 -34.92 25.04 -0.11
N SER A 585 -35.63 24.06 0.40
CA SER A 585 -35.98 22.85 -0.33
C SER A 585 -37.46 22.48 -0.15
N TYR A 586 -38.05 22.00 -1.22
CA TYR A 586 -39.45 21.62 -1.26
C TYR A 586 -39.64 20.32 -2.05
N ALA A 587 -40.44 19.40 -1.53
CA ALA A 587 -40.96 18.25 -2.24
C ALA A 587 -42.44 18.03 -1.90
N PRO A 588 -43.29 17.71 -2.86
CA PRO A 588 -44.68 17.44 -2.61
C PRO A 588 -44.88 16.11 -1.87
N ASP A 589 -46.08 15.86 -1.40
CA ASP A 589 -46.47 14.59 -0.77
C ASP A 589 -46.73 13.51 -1.83
N PHE A 590 -45.77 12.55 -1.91
CA PHE A 590 -45.85 11.42 -2.81
C PHE A 590 -46.59 10.22 -2.17
N THR A 591 -47.02 10.29 -0.91
CA THR A 591 -47.74 9.23 -0.21
C THR A 591 -49.25 9.30 -0.46
N THR A 592 -49.71 10.38 -1.10
CA THR A 592 -51.13 10.55 -1.42
C THR A 592 -51.64 9.43 -2.32
N ARG A 593 -52.88 9.04 -2.16
CA ARG A 593 -53.52 7.93 -2.88
C ARG A 593 -53.43 8.07 -4.39
N ASN A 594 -53.35 9.29 -4.91
CA ASN A 594 -53.25 9.58 -6.34
C ASN A 594 -51.98 9.04 -7.00
N TYR A 595 -50.90 8.90 -6.26
CA TYR A 595 -49.67 8.33 -6.78
C TYR A 595 -49.63 6.80 -6.69
N GLY A 596 -50.40 6.17 -5.76
CA GLY A 596 -50.40 4.74 -5.57
C GLY A 596 -49.07 4.14 -5.06
N TYR A 597 -48.20 4.96 -4.48
CA TYR A 597 -46.90 4.49 -3.94
C TYR A 597 -47.00 3.91 -2.55
N VAL A 598 -48.07 4.26 -1.84
CA VAL A 598 -48.40 3.75 -0.51
C VAL A 598 -49.84 3.24 -0.53
N THR A 599 -50.12 2.16 0.14
CA THR A 599 -51.43 1.52 0.29
C THR A 599 -51.56 1.04 1.75
N ASN A 600 -52.71 0.54 2.09
CA ASN A 600 -53.01 0.04 3.42
C ASN A 600 -53.66 -1.34 3.37
N TYR A 601 -53.57 -2.07 4.48
CA TYR A 601 -54.36 -3.25 4.76
C TYR A 601 -54.87 -3.20 6.19
N VAL A 602 -55.99 -3.89 6.42
CA VAL A 602 -56.65 -3.97 7.74
C VAL A 602 -56.24 -5.29 8.37
N TYR A 603 -55.91 -5.25 9.65
CA TYR A 603 -55.61 -6.42 10.44
C TYR A 603 -56.27 -6.33 11.82
N THR A 604 -56.57 -7.47 12.39
CA THR A 604 -57.11 -7.60 13.74
C THR A 604 -56.00 -8.11 14.63
N ASP A 605 -55.63 -7.34 15.65
CA ASP A 605 -54.60 -7.73 16.60
C ASP A 605 -55.12 -8.83 17.56
N ARG A 606 -54.24 -9.37 18.39
CA ARG A 606 -54.56 -10.42 19.36
C ARG A 606 -55.55 -9.99 20.43
N THR A 607 -55.83 -8.71 20.55
CA THR A 607 -56.80 -8.15 21.49
C THR A 607 -58.16 -7.94 20.85
N GLY A 608 -58.36 -8.32 19.57
CA GLY A 608 -59.57 -8.14 18.82
C GLY A 608 -59.73 -6.71 18.24
N LYS A 609 -58.77 -5.86 18.38
CA LYS A 609 -58.81 -4.49 17.87
C LYS A 609 -58.45 -4.47 16.39
N VAL A 610 -59.34 -3.88 15.59
CA VAL A 610 -59.14 -3.67 14.16
C VAL A 610 -58.24 -2.45 13.94
N THR A 611 -57.14 -2.65 13.28
CA THR A 611 -56.16 -1.61 13.00
C THR A 611 -55.79 -1.57 11.51
N THR A 612 -55.64 -0.39 10.94
CA THR A 612 -55.17 -0.20 9.58
C THR A 612 -53.70 0.08 9.56
N LYS A 613 -52.91 -0.69 8.82
CA LYS A 613 -51.47 -0.50 8.64
C LYS A 613 -51.17 -0.02 7.23
N GLU A 614 -50.49 1.10 7.16
CA GLU A 614 -50.00 1.68 5.91
C GLU A 614 -48.69 1.03 5.51
N TYR A 615 -48.51 0.71 4.25
CA TYR A 615 -47.29 0.16 3.70
C TYR A 615 -47.07 0.55 2.25
N SER A 616 -45.84 0.46 1.76
CA SER A 616 -45.58 0.60 0.34
C SER A 616 -45.35 -0.77 -0.30
N PRO A 617 -46.03 -1.08 -1.42
CA PRO A 617 -45.77 -2.29 -2.21
C PRO A 617 -44.34 -2.40 -2.72
N TYR A 618 -43.54 -1.33 -2.65
CA TYR A 618 -42.16 -1.19 -3.15
C TYR A 618 -41.12 -1.13 -2.05
N ALA A 619 -41.54 -1.36 -0.79
CA ALA A 619 -40.63 -1.22 0.38
C ALA A 619 -39.46 -2.22 0.36
N SER A 620 -39.68 -3.42 -0.24
CA SER A 620 -38.65 -4.45 -0.41
C SER A 620 -37.73 -4.22 -1.60
N GLY A 621 -37.98 -3.20 -2.42
CA GLY A 621 -37.23 -2.91 -3.62
C GLY A 621 -35.78 -2.53 -3.32
N VAL A 622 -34.92 -2.56 -4.36
CA VAL A 622 -33.50 -2.20 -4.23
C VAL A 622 -33.27 -0.72 -3.99
N PHE A 623 -34.14 0.12 -4.50
CA PHE A 623 -34.15 1.56 -4.26
C PHE A 623 -35.25 1.92 -3.27
N SER A 624 -35.03 2.95 -2.46
CA SER A 624 -36.09 3.46 -1.59
C SER A 624 -37.20 4.11 -2.43
N TYR A 625 -38.45 3.76 -2.13
CA TYR A 625 -39.60 4.40 -2.77
C TYR A 625 -39.79 5.85 -2.28
N PRO A 626 -40.47 6.71 -3.01
CA PRO A 626 -40.83 8.04 -2.55
C PRO A 626 -41.78 7.93 -1.33
N SER A 627 -41.19 7.99 -0.12
CA SER A 627 -41.91 7.79 1.15
C SER A 627 -42.22 9.08 1.89
N GLY A 628 -41.75 10.20 1.34
CA GLY A 628 -41.85 11.49 2.04
C GLY A 628 -43.27 12.04 1.93
N LYS A 629 -43.89 12.36 3.07
CA LYS A 629 -44.97 13.33 3.13
C LYS A 629 -44.45 14.65 2.58
N ARG A 630 -45.31 15.64 2.38
CA ARG A 630 -44.88 16.97 1.95
C ARG A 630 -43.65 17.41 2.75
N GLN A 631 -42.62 17.79 2.07
CA GLN A 631 -41.37 18.27 2.66
C GLN A 631 -41.15 19.72 2.26
N GLY A 632 -40.78 20.51 3.23
CA GLY A 632 -40.35 21.88 3.03
C GLY A 632 -39.34 22.19 4.11
N SER A 633 -38.12 22.62 3.75
CA SER A 633 -37.13 22.97 4.74
C SER A 633 -36.33 24.18 4.35
N ILE A 634 -35.98 24.97 5.36
CA ILE A 634 -34.99 26.06 5.24
C ILE A 634 -33.76 25.58 6.00
N ASN A 635 -32.66 25.37 5.30
CA ASN A 635 -31.40 25.00 5.91
C ASN A 635 -30.49 26.23 5.96
N MET A 636 -29.99 26.51 7.15
CA MET A 636 -29.10 27.65 7.42
C MET A 636 -27.77 27.10 7.89
N SER A 637 -26.73 27.54 7.29
CA SER A 637 -25.37 27.18 7.69
C SER A 637 -24.44 28.38 7.58
N VAL A 638 -23.49 28.43 8.50
CA VAL A 638 -22.45 29.45 8.55
C VAL A 638 -21.12 28.77 8.72
N SER A 639 -20.15 29.18 7.95
CA SER A 639 -18.76 28.73 8.10
C SER A 639 -17.84 29.95 8.22
N ASN A 640 -17.01 29.92 9.26
CA ASN A 640 -16.05 30.97 9.56
C ASN A 640 -14.63 30.43 9.48
N ASN A 641 -13.72 31.19 8.92
CA ASN A 641 -12.30 30.95 8.92
C ASN A 641 -11.56 32.22 9.33
N VAL A 642 -10.59 32.10 10.23
CA VAL A 642 -9.81 33.23 10.72
C VAL A 642 -8.33 32.93 10.51
N GLU A 643 -7.70 33.76 9.69
CA GLU A 643 -6.28 33.69 9.38
C GLU A 643 -5.58 35.00 9.79
N MET A 644 -4.36 34.90 10.25
CA MET A 644 -3.53 36.10 10.49
C MET A 644 -2.29 36.07 9.61
N LYS A 645 -1.89 37.26 9.16
CA LYS A 645 -0.65 37.54 8.45
C LYS A 645 0.34 38.14 9.45
N ILE A 646 1.43 37.43 9.67
CA ILE A 646 2.52 37.86 10.58
C ILE A 646 3.79 38.16 9.80
N LYS A 647 4.60 39.09 10.29
CA LYS A 647 5.96 39.31 9.78
C LYS A 647 6.83 38.13 10.08
N SER A 648 7.54 37.58 9.10
CA SER A 648 8.46 36.47 9.24
C SER A 648 9.71 36.74 8.41
N ASP A 649 10.85 36.80 9.08
CA ASP A 649 12.15 37.01 8.43
C ASP A 649 12.65 35.72 7.75
N ALA A 650 11.96 34.62 8.00
CA ALA A 650 12.28 33.30 7.43
C ALA A 650 11.61 32.99 6.09
N ASP A 651 10.70 33.85 5.65
CA ASP A 651 9.93 33.67 4.40
C ASP A 651 10.43 34.66 3.35
N THR A 652 10.65 34.24 2.14
CA THR A 652 11.08 35.09 1.01
C THR A 652 10.14 36.25 0.73
N SER A 653 8.88 36.14 1.13
CA SER A 653 7.88 37.21 1.02
C SER A 653 7.85 38.16 2.21
N GLY A 654 8.70 37.97 3.25
CA GLY A 654 8.69 38.74 4.50
C GLY A 654 7.47 38.51 5.40
N PHE A 655 6.54 37.63 5.01
CA PHE A 655 5.30 37.39 5.71
C PHE A 655 4.87 35.95 5.68
N ARG A 656 4.31 35.47 6.80
CA ARG A 656 3.72 34.15 6.93
C ARG A 656 2.22 34.21 7.24
N LYS A 657 1.44 33.33 6.64
CA LYS A 657 0.02 33.19 6.95
C LYS A 657 -0.15 32.06 7.96
N ILE A 658 -0.89 32.34 9.03
CA ILE A 658 -1.23 31.33 10.07
C ILE A 658 -2.75 31.32 10.18
N SER A 659 -3.33 30.11 10.09
CA SER A 659 -4.75 29.91 10.39
C SER A 659 -4.92 29.75 11.89
N ILE A 660 -5.74 30.58 12.52
CA ILE A 660 -6.09 30.50 13.95
C ILE A 660 -7.29 29.58 14.08
N ILE A 661 -8.33 29.85 13.30
CA ILE A 661 -9.56 29.07 13.23
C ILE A 661 -9.64 28.57 11.80
N ASP A 662 -9.33 27.29 11.61
CA ASP A 662 -9.45 26.67 10.29
C ASP A 662 -10.90 26.60 9.87
N GLU A 663 -11.78 26.28 10.81
CA GLU A 663 -13.22 26.20 10.59
C GLU A 663 -13.96 26.37 11.91
N LEU A 664 -14.95 27.25 11.89
CA LEU A 664 -16.01 27.34 12.90
C LEU A 664 -17.32 27.35 12.13
N SER A 665 -18.01 26.21 12.13
CA SER A 665 -19.25 26.04 11.39
C SER A 665 -20.41 25.79 12.33
N ALA A 666 -21.57 26.30 11.96
CA ALA A 666 -22.84 26.05 12.63
C ALA A 666 -23.91 25.79 11.55
N SER A 667 -24.76 24.82 11.79
CA SER A 667 -25.86 24.48 10.88
C SER A 667 -27.12 24.10 11.63
N MET A 668 -28.25 24.54 11.09
CA MET A 668 -29.60 24.27 11.61
C MET A 668 -30.59 24.30 10.46
N SER A 669 -31.68 23.59 10.59
CA SER A 669 -32.76 23.61 9.61
C SER A 669 -34.12 23.85 10.28
N TYR A 670 -35.02 24.46 9.54
CA TYR A 670 -36.41 24.63 9.89
C TYR A 670 -37.31 23.86 8.92
N ASN A 671 -38.14 22.97 9.43
CA ASN A 671 -39.07 22.18 8.63
C ASN A 671 -40.43 22.91 8.51
N LEU A 672 -40.76 23.35 7.32
CA LEU A 672 -42.01 24.06 7.00
C LEU A 672 -43.21 23.11 6.87
N ALA A 673 -42.98 21.83 6.87
CA ALA A 673 -44.03 20.84 6.63
C ALA A 673 -44.59 20.20 7.90
N THR A 674 -44.12 20.62 9.06
CA THR A 674 -44.60 20.16 10.37
C THR A 674 -44.75 21.32 11.33
N ASP A 675 -45.81 21.30 12.12
CA ASP A 675 -46.03 22.24 13.21
C ASP A 675 -45.46 21.72 14.54
N TYR A 676 -45.15 20.44 14.61
CA TYR A 676 -44.52 19.81 15.74
C TYR A 676 -43.02 19.68 15.55
N GLN A 677 -42.27 20.35 16.43
CA GLN A 677 -40.82 20.39 16.45
C GLN A 677 -40.16 20.75 15.08
N PRO A 678 -40.51 21.88 14.50
CA PRO A 678 -40.01 22.28 13.16
C PRO A 678 -38.49 22.55 13.10
N TRP A 679 -37.82 22.93 14.18
CA TRP A 679 -36.40 23.22 14.22
C TRP A 679 -35.58 21.96 14.43
N SER A 680 -34.56 21.76 13.62
CA SER A 680 -33.56 20.72 13.83
C SER A 680 -32.59 21.12 14.96
N PRO A 681 -31.88 20.16 15.53
CA PRO A 681 -30.75 20.49 16.42
C PRO A 681 -29.72 21.39 15.75
N LEU A 682 -29.15 22.30 16.52
CA LEU A 682 -28.01 23.10 16.12
C LEU A 682 -26.73 22.25 16.20
N SER A 683 -26.09 22.01 15.09
CA SER A 683 -24.82 21.31 14.99
C SER A 683 -23.69 22.32 14.81
N THR A 684 -22.66 22.25 15.64
CA THR A 684 -21.49 23.11 15.58
C THR A 684 -20.23 22.30 15.48
N ASN A 685 -19.29 22.80 14.70
CA ASN A 685 -17.96 22.19 14.57
C ASN A 685 -16.90 23.29 14.62
N ILE A 686 -15.89 23.10 15.47
CA ILE A 686 -14.75 23.99 15.57
C ILE A 686 -13.47 23.19 15.32
N ARG A 687 -12.60 23.75 14.48
CA ARG A 687 -11.28 23.23 14.20
C ARG A 687 -10.26 24.35 14.33
N LEU A 688 -9.38 24.18 15.32
CA LEU A 688 -8.30 25.12 15.62
C LEU A 688 -6.98 24.49 15.24
N ARG A 689 -6.13 25.24 14.57
CA ARG A 689 -4.78 24.79 14.22
C ARG A 689 -3.76 25.51 15.09
N PHE A 690 -3.24 24.82 16.08
CA PHE A 690 -2.22 25.36 16.98
C PHE A 690 -0.79 25.22 16.40
N SER A 691 -0.57 24.22 15.57
CA SER A 691 0.70 24.04 14.84
C SER A 691 0.48 23.22 13.57
N PRO A 692 1.44 23.15 12.65
CA PRO A 692 1.34 22.28 11.47
C PRO A 692 1.08 20.81 11.81
N SER A 693 1.52 20.36 12.99
CA SER A 693 1.39 18.99 13.47
C SER A 693 0.27 18.79 14.51
N TYR A 694 -0.43 19.86 14.90
CA TYR A 694 -1.44 19.78 15.96
C TYR A 694 -2.70 20.57 15.58
N THR A 695 -3.79 19.83 15.41
CA THR A 695 -5.12 20.37 15.14
C THR A 695 -6.09 19.87 16.21
N PHE A 696 -6.78 20.78 16.85
CA PHE A 696 -7.87 20.50 17.76
C PHE A 696 -9.19 20.55 16.98
N SER A 697 -10.01 19.52 17.11
CA SER A 697 -11.36 19.51 16.53
C SER A 697 -12.39 19.10 17.59
N MET A 698 -13.50 19.82 17.62
CA MET A 698 -14.61 19.56 18.51
C MET A 698 -15.91 19.73 17.75
N ALA A 699 -16.76 18.73 17.81
CA ALA A 699 -18.14 18.81 17.32
C ALA A 699 -19.11 18.79 18.51
N ALA A 700 -20.08 19.69 18.49
CA ALA A 700 -21.09 19.75 19.53
C ALA A 700 -22.49 19.85 18.91
N ARG A 701 -23.47 19.27 19.57
CA ARG A 701 -24.87 19.25 19.15
C ARG A 701 -25.75 19.81 20.27
N PHE A 702 -26.62 20.73 19.91
CA PHE A 702 -27.58 21.36 20.81
C PHE A 702 -29.00 21.08 20.31
N GLU A 703 -29.80 20.42 21.10
CA GLU A 703 -31.20 20.19 20.78
C GLU A 703 -32.01 21.47 21.05
N THR A 704 -32.96 21.70 20.19
CA THR A 704 -33.76 22.94 20.18
C THR A 704 -34.90 22.91 21.15
N TYR A 705 -35.45 21.71 21.46
CA TYR A 705 -36.65 21.54 22.25
C TYR A 705 -36.38 21.08 23.67
N ALA A 706 -37.16 21.62 24.61
CA ALA A 706 -37.07 21.27 26.01
C ALA A 706 -37.67 19.89 26.31
N TYR A 707 -37.23 19.28 27.40
CA TYR A 707 -37.92 18.13 27.98
C TYR A 707 -39.13 18.58 28.75
N GLU A 708 -40.23 17.83 28.64
CA GLU A 708 -41.49 18.03 29.35
C GLU A 708 -41.97 16.69 29.89
N PHE A 709 -42.89 16.73 30.88
CA PHE A 709 -43.55 15.52 31.34
C PHE A 709 -44.87 15.36 30.58
N ASP A 710 -45.15 14.15 30.11
CA ASP A 710 -46.47 13.81 29.57
C ASP A 710 -47.49 13.62 30.71
N LYS A 711 -48.74 13.28 30.33
CA LYS A 711 -49.83 13.08 31.27
C LYS A 711 -49.60 11.91 32.22
N ASP A 712 -48.76 10.97 31.83
CA ASP A 712 -48.43 9.76 32.61
C ASP A 712 -47.10 9.92 33.38
N GLY A 713 -46.50 11.13 33.37
CA GLY A 713 -45.27 11.45 34.09
C GLY A 713 -44.00 10.98 33.41
N HIS A 714 -44.08 10.51 32.15
CA HIS A 714 -42.89 10.16 31.40
C HIS A 714 -42.23 11.40 30.80
N VAL A 715 -40.90 11.38 30.70
CA VAL A 715 -40.13 12.46 30.08
C VAL A 715 -40.21 12.35 28.56
N ILE A 716 -40.82 13.34 27.95
CA ILE A 716 -40.86 13.49 26.49
C ILE A 716 -40.12 14.74 26.02
N VAL A 717 -39.75 14.78 24.75
CA VAL A 717 -39.30 16.03 24.13
C VAL A 717 -40.53 16.83 23.74
N GLY A 718 -40.76 17.97 24.40
CA GLY A 718 -41.87 18.85 24.13
C GLY A 718 -41.80 19.61 22.80
N ASN A 719 -42.78 20.45 22.55
CA ASN A 719 -42.76 21.36 21.39
C ASN A 719 -42.26 22.76 21.74
N THR A 720 -41.98 23.00 23.05
CA THR A 720 -41.47 24.27 23.54
C THR A 720 -39.98 24.38 23.29
N THR A 721 -39.53 25.46 22.65
CA THR A 721 -38.11 25.65 22.36
C THR A 721 -37.33 26.06 23.62
N GLU A 722 -36.10 25.67 23.74
CA GLU A 722 -35.17 26.15 24.78
C GLU A 722 -35.00 27.68 24.77
N TRP A 723 -35.14 28.30 23.60
CA TRP A 723 -35.06 29.73 23.46
C TRP A 723 -36.20 30.50 24.14
N SER A 724 -37.42 29.91 24.17
CA SER A 724 -38.53 30.52 24.87
C SER A 724 -38.31 30.54 26.39
N HIS A 725 -37.41 29.66 26.88
CA HIS A 725 -36.92 29.67 28.26
C HIS A 725 -35.64 30.53 28.47
N GLY A 726 -35.25 31.34 27.49
CA GLY A 726 -34.02 32.14 27.54
C GLY A 726 -32.72 31.34 27.49
N ARG A 727 -32.74 30.06 26.99
CA ARG A 727 -31.61 29.17 26.94
C ARG A 727 -31.14 29.00 25.48
N PHE A 728 -29.83 28.84 25.27
CA PHE A 728 -29.27 28.69 23.92
C PHE A 728 -29.69 27.39 23.20
N GLY A 729 -29.88 26.33 23.95
CA GLY A 729 -30.25 25.00 23.48
C GLY A 729 -29.88 23.93 24.51
N ARG A 730 -30.40 22.74 24.31
CA ARG A 730 -30.11 21.59 25.17
C ARG A 730 -28.89 20.86 24.63
N PHE A 731 -27.77 21.01 25.31
CA PHE A 731 -26.51 20.38 24.91
C PHE A 731 -26.66 18.86 24.96
N GLN A 732 -26.51 18.19 23.85
CA GLN A 732 -26.61 16.73 23.72
C GLN A 732 -25.30 16.02 24.00
N GLY A 733 -24.21 16.73 23.73
CA GLY A 733 -22.89 16.19 23.90
C GLY A 733 -21.89 16.78 22.92
N MET A 734 -20.66 16.39 23.10
CA MET A 734 -19.56 16.76 22.22
C MET A 734 -18.64 15.56 22.01
N SER A 735 -17.96 15.53 20.87
CA SER A 735 -16.85 14.63 20.64
C SER A 735 -15.58 15.44 20.36
N GLN A 736 -14.51 15.00 20.95
CA GLN A 736 -13.19 15.57 20.80
C GLN A 736 -12.18 14.47 20.53
N ASN A 737 -11.29 14.68 19.62
CA ASN A 737 -10.14 13.80 19.40
C ASN A 737 -8.87 14.64 19.46
N LEU A 738 -7.96 14.22 20.34
CA LEU A 738 -6.65 14.81 20.53
C LEU A 738 -5.60 13.79 20.13
N SER A 739 -4.85 14.07 19.09
CA SER A 739 -3.72 13.24 18.68
C SER A 739 -2.42 14.04 18.78
N TYR A 740 -1.41 13.43 19.35
CA TYR A 740 -0.10 14.05 19.48
C TYR A 740 1.01 13.02 19.41
N THR A 741 2.13 13.40 18.77
CA THR A 741 3.33 12.55 18.71
C THR A 741 4.47 13.24 19.44
N LEU A 742 5.00 12.58 20.46
CA LEU A 742 6.16 12.95 21.21
C LEU A 742 7.41 12.30 20.63
N ASP A 743 8.48 13.04 20.61
CA ASP A 743 9.84 12.59 20.28
C ASP A 743 10.87 13.31 21.17
N ASN A 744 12.14 12.91 21.09
CA ASN A 744 13.21 13.50 21.91
C ASN A 744 13.26 15.03 21.83
N LYS A 745 13.05 15.61 20.65
CA LYS A 745 13.12 17.07 20.44
C LYS A 745 11.93 17.78 21.07
N LYS A 746 10.74 17.21 20.90
CA LYS A 746 9.50 17.80 21.44
C LYS A 746 9.41 17.64 22.96
N MET A 747 9.95 16.53 23.50
CA MET A 747 10.02 16.31 24.94
C MET A 747 10.96 17.32 25.61
N ALA A 748 12.13 17.56 25.06
CA ALA A 748 13.04 18.58 25.56
C ALA A 748 12.41 19.98 25.55
N THR A 749 11.62 20.29 24.52
CA THR A 749 10.87 21.55 24.44
C THR A 749 9.76 21.62 25.49
N PHE A 750 9.05 20.52 25.71
CA PHE A 750 7.95 20.42 26.70
C PHE A 750 8.48 20.59 28.14
N PHE A 751 9.57 19.90 28.50
CA PHE A 751 10.19 20.08 29.81
C PHE A 751 10.82 21.46 29.99
N GLY A 752 11.37 22.05 28.92
CA GLY A 752 11.84 23.43 28.93
C GLY A 752 10.73 24.42 29.22
N LEU A 753 9.53 24.17 28.70
CA LEU A 753 8.32 24.95 28.94
C LEU A 753 7.83 24.83 30.40
N LEU A 754 7.77 23.60 30.95
CA LEU A 754 7.41 23.34 32.35
C LEU A 754 8.39 24.00 33.32
N ALA A 755 9.68 24.07 32.96
CA ALA A 755 10.71 24.72 33.75
C ALA A 755 10.76 26.26 33.58
N GLY A 756 9.76 26.87 32.92
CA GLY A 756 9.69 28.31 32.67
C GLY A 756 10.72 28.83 31.65
N ARG A 757 11.47 27.92 31.03
CA ARG A 757 12.50 28.28 30.03
C ARG A 757 11.96 27.96 28.63
N GLY A 758 11.68 28.98 27.83
CA GLY A 758 11.47 28.73 26.41
C GLY A 758 10.13 29.09 25.82
N TRP A 759 9.32 29.90 26.50
CA TRP A 759 8.13 30.49 25.87
C TRP A 759 8.50 31.27 24.61
N ASP A 760 9.68 31.93 24.61
CA ASP A 760 10.22 32.60 23.42
C ASP A 760 10.53 31.62 22.28
N LYS A 761 11.08 30.44 22.60
CA LYS A 761 11.35 29.37 21.59
C LYS A 761 10.06 28.71 21.08
N VAL A 762 9.02 28.60 21.90
CA VAL A 762 7.71 28.11 21.46
C VAL A 762 7.07 29.14 20.54
N TRP A 763 7.19 30.40 20.87
CA TRP A 763 6.75 31.48 20.02
C TRP A 763 7.57 31.59 18.73
N GLU A 764 8.89 31.39 18.80
CA GLU A 764 9.77 31.29 17.62
C GLU A 764 9.46 30.06 16.74
N ASN A 765 9.12 28.91 17.32
CA ASN A 765 8.69 27.73 16.56
C ASN A 765 7.29 27.90 15.94
N PHE A 766 6.41 28.63 16.59
CA PHE A 766 5.11 29.02 16.08
C PHE A 766 5.22 30.05 14.95
N VAL A 767 6.20 30.94 15.03
CA VAL A 767 6.46 32.03 14.09
C VAL A 767 7.47 31.63 13.00
N GLY A 768 8.25 30.55 13.18
CA GLY A 768 9.29 30.06 12.27
C GLY A 768 10.72 30.49 12.70
N LYS A 769 11.62 29.54 12.77
CA LYS A 769 13.03 29.79 13.13
C LYS A 769 13.74 30.69 12.13
N LYS A 770 14.49 31.66 12.63
CA LYS A 770 15.64 32.23 11.92
C LYS A 770 16.58 31.10 11.51
N LYS A 771 16.84 30.94 10.23
CA LYS A 771 18.01 30.20 9.78
C LYS A 771 19.22 31.01 10.25
N GLU A 772 19.98 30.50 11.19
CA GLU A 772 21.35 30.94 11.37
C GLU A 772 22.07 30.62 10.07
N GLU A 773 22.49 31.70 9.38
CA GLU A 773 23.44 31.61 8.27
C GLU A 773 24.78 31.10 8.85
N GLU A 774 25.03 29.80 8.70
CA GLU A 774 26.41 29.31 8.63
C GLU A 774 27.04 29.96 7.40
N LYS A 775 28.03 30.85 7.63
CA LYS A 775 28.96 31.32 6.62
C LYS A 775 29.56 30.12 5.89
N ARG A 776 29.00 29.79 4.75
CA ARG A 776 29.66 28.96 3.73
C ARG A 776 30.39 29.94 2.82
N THR A 777 31.71 29.94 2.93
CA THR A 777 32.64 30.40 1.91
C THR A 777 32.30 29.71 0.59
N ASN A 778 32.24 30.56 -0.44
CA ASN A 778 32.04 30.20 -1.84
C ASN A 778 32.94 29.04 -2.27
N ASN A 779 32.35 28.07 -3.00
CA ASN A 779 32.83 27.66 -4.31
C ASN A 779 31.70 26.89 -5.03
N ASP A 780 31.34 27.50 -6.10
CA ASP A 780 30.96 27.03 -7.43
C ASP A 780 30.06 25.82 -7.65
N ASP A 781 29.06 26.14 -8.45
CA ASP A 781 28.49 25.51 -9.62
C ASP A 781 27.31 24.55 -9.48
N ASN A 782 26.21 25.07 -10.03
CA ASN A 782 25.24 24.43 -10.91
C ASN A 782 24.76 23.03 -10.58
N ASP A 783 23.52 22.92 -10.17
CA ASP A 783 22.49 22.20 -10.93
C ASP A 783 21.07 22.53 -10.42
N LEU A 784 20.32 23.07 -11.33
CA LEU A 784 18.87 23.11 -11.35
C LEU A 784 18.34 21.68 -11.47
N ASP A 785 17.36 21.26 -10.66
CA ASP A 785 16.06 20.85 -11.19
C ASP A 785 15.18 20.12 -10.19
N ASP A 786 13.95 20.55 -10.20
CA ASP A 786 12.69 19.81 -10.08
C ASP A 786 12.52 18.74 -8.98
N ASP A 787 12.00 19.22 -7.84
CA ASP A 787 11.20 18.37 -6.96
C ASP A 787 9.72 18.76 -7.05
N LYS A 788 8.97 18.04 -7.88
CA LYS A 788 7.53 17.92 -7.79
C LYS A 788 7.15 16.59 -7.16
N GLU A 789 6.40 16.75 -6.07
CA GLU A 789 5.61 15.80 -5.30
C GLU A 789 5.24 14.49 -6.00
N ASP A 790 5.56 13.37 -5.36
CA ASP A 790 4.76 12.16 -5.41
C ASP A 790 4.70 11.49 -4.02
N ALA A 791 3.63 11.82 -3.30
CA ALA A 791 3.19 11.10 -2.13
C ALA A 791 2.39 9.88 -2.60
N ASN A 792 3.05 8.72 -2.66
CA ASN A 792 2.50 7.36 -2.53
C ASN A 792 3.46 6.37 -3.16
N VAL A 793 4.47 5.98 -2.41
CA VAL A 793 5.28 4.80 -2.74
C VAL A 793 5.46 3.96 -1.48
N ASP A 794 5.01 2.71 -1.61
CA ASP A 794 5.15 1.59 -0.72
C ASP A 794 6.57 1.51 -0.09
N PRO A 795 6.71 1.31 1.25
CA PRO A 795 8.01 1.29 1.93
C PRO A 795 8.98 0.18 1.50
N MET A 796 8.54 -0.79 0.69
CA MET A 796 9.36 -1.93 0.27
C MET A 796 10.27 -1.70 -0.94
N LEU A 797 10.28 -0.54 -1.56
CA LEU A 797 11.12 -0.25 -2.75
C LEU A 797 12.16 0.85 -2.54
N ARG A 798 12.71 0.97 -1.33
CA ARG A 798 13.93 1.77 -1.16
C ARG A 798 15.15 0.97 -1.63
N LYS A 799 15.48 1.12 -2.89
CA LYS A 799 16.79 0.77 -3.44
C LYS A 799 17.90 1.43 -2.61
N ASN A 800 18.82 0.60 -2.13
CA ASN A 800 20.11 0.99 -1.62
C ASN A 800 20.77 2.06 -2.50
N LYS A 801 20.80 3.29 -2.05
CA LYS A 801 21.77 4.27 -2.51
C LYS A 801 23.04 4.03 -1.73
N SER A 802 24.06 3.72 -2.49
CA SER A 802 25.44 3.44 -2.11
C SER A 802 26.00 4.37 -1.04
N LYS A 803 26.80 3.75 -0.16
CA LYS A 803 27.83 4.34 0.66
C LYS A 803 28.53 5.54 0.00
N LYS A 804 28.20 6.73 0.44
CA LYS A 804 29.10 7.87 0.50
C LYS A 804 28.51 8.82 1.52
N ASP A 805 29.27 8.96 2.59
CA ASP A 805 29.19 9.87 3.73
C ASP A 805 28.94 9.15 5.06
N GLU A 806 29.90 8.31 5.44
CA GLU A 806 30.29 8.26 6.82
C GLU A 806 30.99 9.60 7.16
N LYS A 807 30.21 10.68 7.30
CA LYS A 807 30.61 11.73 8.21
C LYS A 807 30.65 11.07 9.58
N LYS A 808 31.85 10.86 10.11
CA LYS A 808 32.07 10.67 11.53
C LYS A 808 31.28 11.76 12.25
N VAL A 809 30.09 11.39 12.73
CA VAL A 809 29.35 12.18 13.69
C VAL A 809 30.27 12.19 14.89
N ALA A 810 30.95 13.30 15.12
CA ALA A 810 31.65 13.53 16.35
C ALA A 810 30.64 13.24 17.47
N ALA A 811 30.98 12.27 18.32
CA ALA A 811 30.11 11.89 19.42
C ALA A 811 29.85 13.19 20.21
N ASP A 812 28.57 13.57 20.32
CA ASP A 812 28.19 14.71 21.14
C ASP A 812 28.50 14.34 22.59
N VAL A 813 29.65 14.80 23.05
CA VAL A 813 30.13 14.59 24.41
C VAL A 813 29.65 15.79 25.20
N ASP A 814 29.00 15.55 26.35
CA ASP A 814 28.57 16.62 27.24
C ASP A 814 29.77 17.34 27.83
N LYS A 815 29.57 18.47 28.55
CA LYS A 815 30.62 19.27 29.17
C LYS A 815 31.46 18.48 30.18
N ASN A 816 31.02 17.29 30.59
CA ASN A 816 31.64 16.40 31.54
C ASN A 816 32.34 15.20 30.90
N GLY A 817 32.41 15.16 29.54
CA GLY A 817 33.05 14.08 28.80
C GLY A 817 32.20 12.81 28.61
N TYR A 818 30.94 12.81 29.00
CA TYR A 818 30.04 11.70 28.76
C TYR A 818 29.36 11.79 27.40
N MET A 819 29.30 10.70 26.68
CA MET A 819 28.53 10.62 25.45
C MET A 819 27.05 10.89 25.75
N ALA A 820 26.48 11.88 25.08
CA ALA A 820 25.07 12.14 25.15
C ALA A 820 24.32 10.94 24.53
N PHE A 821 23.78 10.08 25.38
CA PHE A 821 23.01 8.91 24.98
C PHE A 821 21.58 9.34 24.63
N SER A 822 21.35 9.65 23.37
CA SER A 822 20.00 9.93 22.87
C SER A 822 19.44 8.70 22.17
N LEU A 823 18.60 7.94 22.88
CA LEU A 823 17.80 6.90 22.25
C LEU A 823 16.76 7.55 21.34
N PRO A 824 16.75 7.26 20.02
CA PRO A 824 15.66 7.71 19.16
C PRO A 824 14.38 6.94 19.52
N TRP A 825 13.39 7.69 19.96
CA TRP A 825 12.06 7.15 20.23
C TRP A 825 10.98 8.09 19.73
N SER A 826 9.83 7.54 19.44
CA SER A 826 8.61 8.29 19.18
C SER A 826 7.42 7.61 19.86
N LEU A 827 6.57 8.40 20.46
CA LEU A 827 5.34 7.98 21.09
C LEU A 827 4.18 8.82 20.55
N SER A 828 3.28 8.17 19.85
CA SER A 828 2.04 8.76 19.38
C SER A 828 0.90 8.31 20.26
N PHE A 829 0.10 9.26 20.73
CA PHE A 829 -1.11 8.96 21.46
C PHE A 829 -2.30 9.69 20.84
N SER A 830 -3.44 9.05 20.89
CA SER A 830 -4.72 9.61 20.46
C SER A 830 -5.73 9.41 21.59
N TYR A 831 -6.19 10.52 22.15
CA TYR A 831 -7.19 10.53 23.20
C TYR A 831 -8.53 10.98 22.62
N GLY A 832 -9.51 10.09 22.69
CA GLY A 832 -10.89 10.36 22.32
C GLY A 832 -11.75 10.61 23.54
N LEU A 833 -12.45 11.75 23.58
CA LEU A 833 -13.44 12.09 24.60
C LEU A 833 -14.78 12.30 23.91
N THR A 834 -15.76 11.51 24.27
CA THR A 834 -17.15 11.71 23.88
C THR A 834 -17.99 11.92 25.13
N MET A 835 -18.71 13.01 25.14
CA MET A 835 -19.66 13.37 26.19
C MET A 835 -21.05 13.29 25.57
N SER A 836 -21.98 12.59 26.21
CA SER A 836 -23.35 12.45 25.73
C SER A 836 -24.34 12.41 26.88
N GLU A 837 -25.58 12.81 26.62
CA GLU A 837 -26.67 12.64 27.59
C GLU A 837 -26.90 11.16 27.95
N ASP A 838 -26.98 10.85 29.23
CA ASP A 838 -27.25 9.52 29.73
C ASP A 838 -28.72 9.38 30.10
N ARG A 839 -29.53 8.93 29.16
CA ARG A 839 -30.97 8.73 29.31
C ARG A 839 -31.35 7.52 30.17
N ASN A 840 -30.37 6.71 30.55
CA ASN A 840 -30.60 5.57 31.45
C ASN A 840 -30.62 6.03 32.92
N LYS A 841 -30.22 7.26 33.20
CA LYS A 841 -30.28 7.85 34.53
C LYS A 841 -31.50 8.76 34.68
N PRO A 842 -31.98 8.96 35.89
CA PRO A 842 -33.12 9.84 36.12
C PRO A 842 -32.81 11.28 35.73
N ILE A 843 -33.79 11.96 35.15
CA ILE A 843 -33.68 13.37 34.78
C ILE A 843 -33.67 14.24 36.05
N ASN A 844 -32.88 15.28 36.04
CA ASN A 844 -32.92 16.30 37.07
C ASN A 844 -34.13 17.20 36.81
N THR A 845 -35.16 17.08 37.68
CA THR A 845 -36.45 17.80 37.55
C THR A 845 -36.33 19.32 37.68
N ARG A 846 -35.25 19.81 38.34
CA ARG A 846 -35.06 21.25 38.55
C ARG A 846 -34.64 21.97 37.28
N ASN A 847 -33.81 21.34 36.45
CA ASN A 847 -33.28 21.94 35.21
C ASN A 847 -33.71 21.19 33.92
N MET A 848 -34.48 20.10 34.08
CA MET A 848 -34.94 19.24 33.00
C MET A 848 -33.78 18.79 32.10
N ARG A 849 -32.70 18.23 32.71
CA ARG A 849 -31.50 17.71 32.00
C ARG A 849 -31.17 16.31 32.52
N TYR A 850 -30.80 15.45 31.63
CA TYR A 850 -30.15 14.20 31.97
C TYR A 850 -28.71 14.44 32.37
N PRO A 851 -28.15 13.65 33.29
CA PRO A 851 -26.71 13.69 33.53
C PRO A 851 -25.95 13.25 32.29
N TYR A 852 -24.71 13.69 32.21
CA TYR A 852 -23.85 13.32 31.08
C TYR A 852 -23.05 12.07 31.41
N SER A 853 -22.85 11.21 30.41
CA SER A 853 -21.87 10.14 30.40
C SER A 853 -20.66 10.53 29.56
N PHE A 854 -19.52 10.10 30.02
CA PHE A 854 -18.25 10.35 29.36
C PHE A 854 -17.69 9.02 28.89
N THR A 855 -17.43 8.92 27.60
CA THR A 855 -16.67 7.82 27.01
C THR A 855 -15.29 8.31 26.68
N GLN A 856 -14.28 7.67 27.26
CA GLN A 856 -12.90 8.09 27.13
C GLN A 856 -12.07 6.92 26.64
N THR A 857 -11.31 7.14 25.59
CA THR A 857 -10.42 6.13 25.01
C THR A 857 -9.06 6.74 24.77
N LEU A 858 -8.02 6.01 25.12
CA LEU A 858 -6.64 6.39 24.85
C LEU A 858 -6.00 5.30 24.00
N ASN A 859 -5.51 5.65 22.83
CA ASN A 859 -4.70 4.78 22.01
C ASN A 859 -3.27 5.30 21.98
N MET A 860 -2.32 4.40 22.15
CA MET A 860 -0.90 4.71 22.19
C MET A 860 -0.15 3.79 21.23
N SER A 861 0.76 4.34 20.46
CA SER A 861 1.70 3.56 19.67
C SER A 861 3.06 4.24 19.67
N GLY A 862 4.11 3.46 19.67
CA GLY A 862 5.44 4.02 19.73
C GLY A 862 6.48 3.09 19.16
N ASN A 863 7.63 3.68 18.82
CA ASN A 863 8.83 2.95 18.50
C ASN A 863 9.98 3.45 19.38
N ILE A 864 10.87 2.55 19.75
CA ILE A 864 12.06 2.81 20.55
C ILE A 864 13.21 2.04 19.92
N THR A 865 14.28 2.74 19.58
CA THR A 865 15.53 2.11 19.16
C THR A 865 16.44 2.03 20.37
N LEU A 866 16.54 0.85 21.00
CA LEU A 866 17.31 0.63 22.23
C LEU A 866 18.83 0.73 22.02
N ALA A 867 19.29 0.24 20.89
CA ALA A 867 20.69 0.28 20.49
C ALA A 867 20.78 0.11 18.97
N LYS A 868 21.96 0.21 18.40
CA LYS A 868 22.18 -0.05 16.97
C LYS A 868 21.67 -1.45 16.63
N GLY A 869 20.67 -1.52 15.75
CA GLY A 869 20.05 -2.76 15.31
C GLY A 869 18.91 -3.29 16.19
N TRP A 870 18.60 -2.71 17.36
CA TRP A 870 17.48 -3.07 18.20
C TRP A 870 16.32 -2.08 18.08
N ASN A 871 15.17 -2.54 17.63
CA ASN A 871 13.96 -1.73 17.52
C ASN A 871 12.80 -2.40 18.23
N ILE A 872 12.07 -1.63 19.01
CA ILE A 872 10.82 -2.04 19.65
C ILE A 872 9.71 -1.16 19.10
N ASN A 873 8.65 -1.77 18.59
CA ASN A 873 7.40 -1.12 18.27
C ASN A 873 6.31 -1.67 19.18
N PHE A 874 5.47 -0.80 19.68
CA PHE A 874 4.35 -1.22 20.49
C PHE A 874 3.09 -0.43 20.15
N SER A 875 1.94 -1.07 20.36
CA SER A 875 0.63 -0.46 20.25
C SER A 875 -0.25 -0.97 21.37
N SER A 876 -0.93 -0.05 22.03
CA SER A 876 -1.83 -0.33 23.15
C SER A 876 -2.91 0.72 23.22
N GLY A 877 -3.95 0.46 23.99
CA GLY A 877 -4.96 1.45 24.28
C GLY A 877 -5.55 1.19 25.67
N TYR A 878 -6.29 2.18 26.15
CA TYR A 878 -6.98 2.10 27.42
C TYR A 878 -8.39 2.66 27.28
N ASP A 879 -9.37 1.88 27.67
CA ASP A 879 -10.75 2.31 27.78
C ASP A 879 -11.06 2.67 29.24
N PHE A 880 -11.28 3.95 29.50
CA PHE A 880 -11.53 4.46 30.84
C PHE A 880 -12.90 4.08 31.37
N ASN A 881 -13.87 3.79 30.50
CA ASN A 881 -15.22 3.40 30.90
C ASN A 881 -15.25 1.97 31.41
N TYR A 882 -14.64 1.06 30.68
CA TYR A 882 -14.51 -0.33 31.09
C TYR A 882 -13.31 -0.59 31.99
N LYS A 883 -12.44 0.43 32.19
CA LYS A 883 -11.21 0.33 33.00
C LYS A 883 -10.33 -0.83 32.56
N ARG A 884 -10.25 -1.05 31.24
CA ARG A 884 -9.51 -2.15 30.62
C ARG A 884 -8.52 -1.64 29.59
N ILE A 885 -7.39 -2.32 29.55
CA ILE A 885 -6.42 -2.13 28.47
C ILE A 885 -6.98 -2.84 27.23
N SER A 886 -6.95 -2.16 26.10
CA SER A 886 -7.33 -2.74 24.82
C SER A 886 -6.25 -3.67 24.29
N MET A 887 -6.44 -4.21 23.10
CA MET A 887 -5.45 -5.07 22.45
C MET A 887 -4.06 -4.42 22.50
N THR A 888 -3.12 -5.12 23.15
CA THR A 888 -1.75 -4.65 23.30
C THR A 888 -0.82 -5.58 22.54
N THR A 889 -0.07 -4.99 21.63
CA THR A 889 0.91 -5.70 20.81
C THR A 889 2.28 -5.05 20.93
N ALA A 890 3.31 -5.85 20.94
CA ALA A 890 4.70 -5.39 20.88
C ALA A 890 5.46 -6.21 19.85
N SER A 891 6.37 -5.57 19.13
CA SER A 891 7.30 -6.25 18.25
C SER A 891 8.71 -5.79 18.55
N LEU A 892 9.58 -6.75 18.78
CA LEU A 892 11.00 -6.56 18.97
C LEU A 892 11.71 -7.05 17.70
N SER A 893 12.54 -6.23 17.10
CA SER A 893 13.38 -6.62 15.98
C SER A 893 14.83 -6.32 16.26
N ARG A 894 15.72 -7.23 15.82
CA ARG A 894 17.15 -7.06 15.91
C ARG A 894 17.82 -7.39 14.58
N ASP A 895 18.61 -6.47 14.11
CA ASP A 895 19.53 -6.67 13.00
C ASP A 895 20.85 -7.26 13.52
N LEU A 896 21.17 -8.47 13.10
CA LEU A 896 22.34 -9.26 13.46
C LEU A 896 23.33 -9.38 12.29
N HIS A 897 23.46 -8.33 11.48
CA HIS A 897 24.31 -8.28 10.29
C HIS A 897 23.80 -9.19 9.16
N CYS A 898 24.06 -10.48 9.23
CA CYS A 898 23.62 -11.46 8.23
C CYS A 898 22.25 -12.09 8.54
N PHE A 899 21.76 -11.93 9.77
CA PHE A 899 20.49 -12.44 10.23
C PHE A 899 19.57 -11.32 10.72
N GLU A 900 18.29 -11.58 10.68
CA GLU A 900 17.26 -10.75 11.27
C GLU A 900 16.48 -11.58 12.29
N MET A 901 16.34 -11.04 13.47
CA MET A 901 15.52 -11.60 14.53
C MET A 901 14.30 -10.72 14.74
N THR A 902 13.11 -11.30 14.72
CA THR A 902 11.87 -10.62 15.06
C THR A 902 11.09 -11.41 16.09
N CYS A 903 10.54 -10.72 17.08
CA CYS A 903 9.64 -11.30 18.07
C CYS A 903 8.40 -10.42 18.16
N SER A 904 7.27 -10.91 17.72
CA SER A 904 5.98 -10.23 17.81
C SER A 904 5.18 -10.85 18.95
N ILE A 905 4.69 -10.02 19.85
CA ILE A 905 4.00 -10.43 21.08
C ILE A 905 2.63 -9.75 21.08
N VAL A 906 1.59 -10.52 21.30
CA VAL A 906 0.26 -10.04 21.69
C VAL A 906 0.12 -10.29 23.18
N LEU A 907 -0.09 -9.23 23.98
CA LEU A 907 -0.20 -9.34 25.43
C LEU A 907 -1.67 -9.44 25.87
N LEU A 908 -2.55 -8.75 25.16
CA LEU A 908 -3.99 -8.72 25.42
C LEU A 908 -4.76 -8.71 24.09
N PRO A 909 -5.94 -9.34 23.99
CA PRO A 909 -6.72 -10.01 25.07
C PRO A 909 -6.20 -11.40 25.43
N TYR A 910 -5.33 -11.98 24.64
CA TYR A 910 -4.68 -13.26 24.90
C TYR A 910 -3.18 -13.12 24.72
N SER A 911 -2.38 -13.83 25.49
CA SER A 911 -0.92 -13.82 25.32
C SER A 911 -0.50 -14.78 24.24
N SER A 912 0.16 -14.26 23.24
CA SER A 912 0.79 -15.09 22.19
C SER A 912 2.08 -14.44 21.72
N PHE A 913 3.01 -15.25 21.22
CA PHE A 913 4.22 -14.73 20.61
C PHE A 913 4.53 -15.47 19.31
N ASN A 914 5.18 -14.75 18.42
CA ASN A 914 5.79 -15.31 17.22
C ASN A 914 7.23 -14.83 17.15
N PHE A 915 8.14 -15.78 17.31
CA PHE A 915 9.56 -15.54 17.17
C PHE A 915 10.03 -16.06 15.81
N SER A 916 10.75 -15.22 15.07
CA SER A 916 11.35 -15.57 13.79
C SER A 916 12.81 -15.13 13.77
N PHE A 917 13.66 -16.04 13.35
CA PHE A 917 15.07 -15.82 13.10
C PHE A 917 15.36 -16.28 11.66
N ARG A 918 15.87 -15.40 10.82
CA ARG A 918 16.09 -15.72 9.40
C ARG A 918 17.33 -15.03 8.85
N ALA A 919 17.93 -15.61 7.82
CA ALA A 919 18.96 -14.95 7.04
C ALA A 919 18.38 -13.74 6.27
N ARG A 920 19.17 -12.67 6.14
CA ARG A 920 18.76 -11.45 5.40
C ARG A 920 18.89 -11.60 3.89
N ALA A 921 19.79 -12.50 3.46
CA ALA A 921 19.97 -12.75 2.03
C ALA A 921 18.74 -13.41 1.44
N ALA A 922 18.23 -12.85 0.35
CA ALA A 922 16.99 -13.32 -0.28
C ALA A 922 17.07 -14.79 -0.70
N GLU A 923 18.25 -15.24 -1.18
CA GLU A 923 18.47 -16.60 -1.64
C GLU A 923 18.47 -17.66 -0.50
N LEU A 924 18.83 -17.23 0.70
CA LEU A 924 18.96 -18.13 1.85
C LEU A 924 17.90 -17.87 2.94
N ALA A 925 17.08 -16.84 2.76
CA ALA A 925 16.08 -16.43 3.75
C ALA A 925 15.07 -17.52 4.08
N ASP A 926 14.72 -18.35 3.11
CA ASP A 926 13.80 -19.48 3.29
C ASP A 926 14.50 -20.74 3.82
N ALA A 927 15.77 -20.96 3.45
CA ALA A 927 16.55 -22.10 3.91
C ALA A 927 17.05 -21.94 5.35
N LEU A 928 17.38 -20.71 5.75
CA LEU A 928 17.87 -20.36 7.08
C LEU A 928 16.83 -19.57 7.87
N LYS A 929 15.66 -20.16 8.07
CA LYS A 929 14.56 -19.58 8.80
C LYS A 929 14.14 -20.51 9.93
N TYR A 930 14.14 -20.01 11.14
CA TYR A 930 13.56 -20.66 12.31
C TYR A 930 12.39 -19.82 12.82
N GLU A 931 11.24 -20.45 12.98
CA GLU A 931 10.06 -19.82 13.56
C GLU A 931 9.57 -20.64 14.76
N LYS A 932 9.35 -19.94 15.87
CA LYS A 932 8.67 -20.52 17.02
C LYS A 932 7.47 -19.67 17.40
N ARG A 933 6.33 -20.31 17.55
CA ARG A 933 5.07 -19.65 17.87
C ARG A 933 4.51 -20.28 19.14
N SER A 934 3.86 -19.45 19.98
CA SER A 934 3.15 -20.00 21.13
C SER A 934 1.97 -20.82 20.63
N SER A 935 1.79 -22.02 21.21
CA SER A 935 0.57 -22.77 21.03
C SER A 935 -0.54 -22.09 21.85
N TYR A 936 -1.59 -21.67 21.18
CA TYR A 936 -2.76 -21.15 21.82
C TYR A 936 -3.94 -22.08 21.59
N SER A 937 -4.48 -22.65 22.68
CA SER A 937 -5.76 -23.33 22.64
C SER A 937 -6.86 -22.30 22.93
N SER A 938 -7.58 -21.89 21.92
CA SER A 938 -8.61 -20.87 22.07
C SER A 938 -9.96 -21.46 22.41
N ASN A 939 -10.33 -21.42 23.66
CA ASN A 939 -11.74 -21.21 24.02
C ASN A 939 -11.94 -19.71 24.24
N ILE A 940 -11.94 -18.90 23.17
CA ILE A 940 -12.40 -17.54 23.25
C ILE A 940 -13.90 -17.59 23.08
N GLU A 941 -14.63 -17.47 24.18
CA GLU A 941 -16.03 -17.15 24.18
C GLU A 941 -16.15 -15.68 23.74
N TRP A 942 -16.74 -15.46 22.60
CA TRP A 942 -17.09 -14.13 22.12
C TRP A 942 -18.41 -13.72 22.77
N TYR A 943 -18.36 -12.74 23.65
CA TYR A 943 -19.55 -12.10 24.21
C TYR A 943 -20.13 -11.07 23.24
#